data_b0eacb0e7fbc9c286c42a7ebfe880993
#
_entry.id   b0eacb0e7fbc9c286c42a7ebfe880993
#
_cell.length_a   1.000
_cell.length_b   1.000
_cell.length_c   1.000
_cell.angle_alpha   90.00
_cell.angle_beta   90.00
_cell.angle_gamma   90.00
#
_symmetry.space_group_name_H-M   'P 1'
#
loop_
_entity.id
_entity.type
_entity.pdbx_description
1 polymer ?
#
loop_
_entity_poly.entity_id
_entity_poly.type
_entity_poly.pdbx_seq_one_letter_code
_entity_poly.pdbx_strand_id
1 'polypeptide(L)'
;MRKRQKRYGAALALVLSVLLLLSGCSRDFPEHFLQTEGSVQPTEKQYNDTVQLTENDIQQMSGGKALFTYIDQGYVTTLVGKYYEGKIETYEDAVSSLNGIASLIGLSAGSEFFCVYGETDPMGYTYYTFQQKYGGLTLQYATLKVVVDPEGHAAGLSCSFTPNVGIAEEKTFISAAEAERIVRQSFPEPEYRYYTDFTQKSAVTYNNRTVECMVVYTSNPEQSVSFDMPFIEHFVTYAGEYLTSVPTSSIGSEISDAYKTDDYFKGLTPATYTGAVTLFDGSIRQITVPTAYNAQDGQYYLADLERKIMVADYAAFNFQNGRLDFVTTPDNQGWDGNYLITYYNYLLAYDYYADMNIRSIDGFETPILITVNMCDAEGNPENNACFYGINNGWACFGSSQVNRYGEALDVVAHEFTHGVTRSAMQGTKYANETGAINEAYSDIMGNIIEMRAGATTDGAWLLGEMCGETMRSMSNPNTYAQPAFVGDVFYGANVLNPGRYNDNGSVHTNNSLLSHIAYGLYKSGMSLAEESRLWFTSIELITPLSDYDDVYACLLFSARINGLEQYADTITRLFTEAGLLGNREQTAYAAARAGCGRVEFSVSDALAQGYDFVSVYTTGQDGSGVYQLSVCPDVNARVSFLLPAGQYMLVYAHVTQEGLAYYGYHPTGWASGTDGLAYVQVTDGQTVYLNDIS
;
A
#
# COMPACT_ATOMS: atom_id res chain seq x y z
N MET A 1 -35.41 -18.56 -8.61
CA MET A 1 -34.11 -18.24 -9.17
C MET A 1 -34.16 -17.23 -10.33
N ARG A 2 -34.81 -17.47 -11.47
CA ARG A 2 -34.86 -16.52 -12.63
C ARG A 2 -35.45 -15.12 -12.39
N LYS A 3 -36.14 -14.85 -11.29
CA LYS A 3 -36.71 -13.53 -10.96
C LYS A 3 -35.80 -12.65 -10.10
N ARG A 4 -34.78 -13.22 -9.45
CA ARG A 4 -33.77 -12.46 -8.70
C ARG A 4 -32.68 -11.85 -9.63
N GLN A 5 -32.19 -12.62 -10.60
CA GLN A 5 -31.20 -12.13 -11.56
C GLN A 5 -31.61 -10.90 -12.38
N LYS A 6 -32.90 -10.69 -12.65
CA LYS A 6 -33.37 -9.49 -13.35
C LYS A 6 -33.41 -8.22 -12.47
N ARG A 7 -33.36 -8.37 -11.13
CA ARG A 7 -33.34 -7.19 -10.23
C ARG A 7 -31.96 -6.63 -10.04
N TYR A 8 -30.91 -7.49 -10.00
CA TYR A 8 -29.53 -7.05 -9.89
C TYR A 8 -29.01 -6.32 -11.14
N GLY A 9 -29.38 -6.76 -12.34
CA GLY A 9 -29.00 -6.09 -13.58
C GLY A 9 -29.58 -4.69 -13.77
N ALA A 10 -30.72 -4.38 -13.16
CA ALA A 10 -31.35 -3.05 -13.24
C ALA A 10 -30.79 -2.05 -12.22
N ALA A 11 -30.36 -2.52 -11.05
CA ALA A 11 -29.77 -1.69 -10.01
C ALA A 11 -28.33 -1.27 -10.38
N LEU A 12 -27.56 -2.20 -10.96
CA LEU A 12 -26.21 -1.91 -11.47
C LEU A 12 -26.21 -0.89 -12.62
N ALA A 13 -27.24 -0.94 -13.48
CA ALA A 13 -27.41 0.03 -14.57
C ALA A 13 -27.74 1.45 -14.06
N LEU A 14 -28.34 1.59 -12.88
CA LEU A 14 -28.69 2.91 -12.33
C LEU A 14 -27.51 3.58 -11.62
N VAL A 15 -26.64 2.80 -10.98
CA VAL A 15 -25.36 3.32 -10.45
C VAL A 15 -24.46 3.79 -11.59
N LEU A 16 -24.46 3.08 -12.73
CA LEU A 16 -23.78 3.49 -13.94
C LEU A 16 -24.38 4.77 -14.56
N SER A 17 -25.71 4.96 -14.51
CA SER A 17 -26.34 6.16 -15.07
C SER A 17 -26.10 7.40 -14.19
N VAL A 18 -25.95 7.26 -12.89
CA VAL A 18 -25.54 8.37 -11.99
C VAL A 18 -24.06 8.70 -12.19
N LEU A 19 -23.21 7.70 -12.37
CA LEU A 19 -21.80 7.89 -12.73
C LEU A 19 -21.61 8.55 -14.11
N LEU A 20 -22.44 8.21 -15.09
CA LEU A 20 -22.39 8.79 -16.43
C LEU A 20 -23.02 10.20 -16.52
N LEU A 21 -23.95 10.55 -15.64
CA LEU A 21 -24.56 11.91 -15.60
C LEU A 21 -23.66 12.93 -14.88
N LEU A 22 -22.64 12.49 -14.12
CA LEU A 22 -21.68 13.37 -13.45
C LEU A 22 -20.39 13.59 -14.26
N SER A 23 -20.18 12.85 -15.35
CA SER A 23 -19.00 12.99 -16.23
C SER A 23 -19.01 14.25 -17.13
N GLY A 24 -19.92 15.16 -16.94
CA GLY A 24 -20.11 16.35 -17.77
C GLY A 24 -19.50 17.66 -17.20
N CYS A 25 -18.79 17.63 -16.11
CA CYS A 25 -18.13 18.81 -15.56
C CYS A 25 -16.63 18.57 -15.42
N SER A 26 -15.87 19.04 -16.42
CA SER A 26 -14.46 19.36 -16.20
C SER A 26 -14.37 20.41 -15.08
N ARG A 27 -13.78 20.10 -13.96
CA ARG A 27 -13.37 21.07 -12.96
C ARG A 27 -11.88 20.98 -12.76
N ASP A 28 -11.31 22.13 -12.96
CA ASP A 28 -9.96 22.50 -12.68
C ASP A 28 -9.60 22.15 -11.24
N PHE A 29 -8.56 21.36 -11.07
CA PHE A 29 -7.76 21.39 -9.84
C PHE A 29 -7.42 22.86 -9.54
N PRO A 30 -7.12 23.26 -8.28
CA PRO A 30 -6.72 24.63 -8.01
C PRO A 30 -5.68 25.05 -9.04
N GLU A 31 -5.94 26.11 -9.76
CA GLU A 31 -5.16 26.59 -10.92
C GLU A 31 -3.66 26.78 -10.69
N HIS A 32 -3.17 26.58 -9.47
CA HIS A 32 -1.76 26.67 -9.11
C HIS A 32 -0.92 25.45 -9.44
N PHE A 33 -1.50 24.29 -9.70
CA PHE A 33 -0.73 23.05 -9.99
C PHE A 33 -1.05 22.38 -11.34
N LEU A 34 -2.12 22.79 -12.02
CA LEU A 34 -2.51 22.22 -13.32
C LEU A 34 -2.17 23.09 -14.51
N GLN A 35 -1.54 24.22 -14.32
CA GLN A 35 -1.01 24.98 -15.44
C GLN A 35 0.40 24.57 -15.74
N THR A 36 0.56 23.39 -16.31
CA THR A 36 1.63 23.24 -17.28
C THR A 36 1.34 22.06 -18.21
N GLU A 37 0.54 22.29 -19.23
CA GLU A 37 0.89 21.82 -20.56
C GLU A 37 2.23 22.45 -21.00
N GLY A 38 3.22 22.30 -20.22
CA GLY A 38 4.58 22.72 -20.44
C GLY A 38 5.48 21.65 -19.90
N SER A 39 5.39 20.42 -20.47
CA SER A 39 6.48 19.50 -20.36
C SER A 39 7.72 20.24 -20.83
N VAL A 40 8.64 20.57 -19.92
CA VAL A 40 9.99 20.89 -20.33
C VAL A 40 10.50 19.61 -20.96
N GLN A 41 10.37 19.50 -22.27
CA GLN A 41 11.03 18.45 -23.02
C GLN A 41 12.51 18.79 -23.02
N PRO A 42 13.35 18.02 -22.34
CA PRO A 42 14.76 18.09 -22.61
C PRO A 42 14.90 17.63 -24.06
N THR A 43 15.33 18.51 -24.94
CA THR A 43 15.69 18.09 -26.30
C THR A 43 16.78 17.02 -26.21
N GLU A 44 16.76 16.02 -27.09
CA GLU A 44 17.79 14.95 -27.15
C GLU A 44 19.24 15.44 -26.99
N LYS A 45 19.52 16.68 -27.37
CA LYS A 45 20.81 17.36 -27.20
C LYS A 45 21.15 17.72 -25.75
N GLN A 46 20.20 17.97 -24.87
CA GLN A 46 20.48 18.53 -23.54
C GLN A 46 21.21 17.53 -22.62
N TYR A 47 20.83 16.27 -22.63
CA TYR A 47 21.50 15.27 -21.77
C TYR A 47 22.86 14.85 -22.30
N ASN A 48 23.09 14.86 -23.60
CA ASN A 48 24.35 14.44 -24.22
C ASN A 48 25.44 15.50 -24.22
N ASP A 49 25.10 16.79 -24.13
CA ASP A 49 26.04 17.92 -24.21
C ASP A 49 26.53 18.38 -22.81
N THR A 50 25.95 17.86 -21.74
CA THR A 50 26.33 18.22 -20.37
C THR A 50 27.42 17.27 -19.84
N VAL A 51 28.44 17.83 -19.20
CA VAL A 51 29.45 17.02 -18.49
C VAL A 51 28.75 16.19 -17.41
N GLN A 52 28.84 14.86 -17.52
CA GLN A 52 28.24 13.95 -16.58
C GLN A 52 29.10 13.88 -15.31
N LEU A 53 28.44 14.01 -14.16
CA LEU A 53 29.06 13.84 -12.85
C LEU A 53 29.25 12.34 -12.56
N THR A 54 30.37 12.03 -11.93
CA THR A 54 30.62 10.70 -11.36
C THR A 54 30.20 10.67 -9.89
N GLU A 55 30.12 9.49 -9.30
CA GLU A 55 29.92 9.35 -7.86
C GLU A 55 30.99 10.10 -7.05
N ASN A 56 32.26 10.08 -7.54
CA ASN A 56 33.34 10.78 -6.87
C ASN A 56 33.14 12.31 -6.88
N ASP A 57 32.60 12.87 -7.97
CA ASP A 57 32.29 14.29 -8.04
C ASP A 57 31.21 14.65 -7.02
N ILE A 58 30.16 13.83 -6.93
CA ILE A 58 29.05 14.00 -5.99
C ILE A 58 29.54 13.82 -4.54
N GLN A 59 30.42 12.86 -4.28
CA GLN A 59 31.08 12.71 -2.98
C GLN A 59 31.83 13.98 -2.59
N GLN A 60 32.61 14.56 -3.51
CA GLN A 60 33.33 15.82 -3.25
C GLN A 60 32.38 16.98 -2.97
N MET A 61 31.32 17.15 -3.80
CA MET A 61 30.29 18.18 -3.61
C MET A 61 29.53 18.04 -2.29
N SER A 62 29.42 16.81 -1.81
CA SER A 62 28.73 16.43 -0.56
C SER A 62 29.66 16.32 0.65
N GLY A 63 30.92 16.76 0.53
CA GLY A 63 31.91 16.69 1.61
C GLY A 63 32.22 15.25 2.06
N GLY A 64 32.18 14.30 1.15
CA GLY A 64 32.47 12.86 1.40
C GLY A 64 31.29 12.08 2.02
N LYS A 65 30.10 12.68 2.09
CA LYS A 65 28.93 12.10 2.79
C LYS A 65 27.81 11.65 1.85
N ALA A 66 28.02 11.59 0.53
CA ALA A 66 27.00 11.08 -0.37
C ALA A 66 26.72 9.58 -0.12
N LEU A 67 25.45 9.18 -0.32
CA LEU A 67 25.00 7.79 -0.28
C LEU A 67 24.33 7.45 -1.60
N PHE A 68 24.48 6.20 -2.03
CA PHE A 68 23.92 5.72 -3.30
C PHE A 68 23.28 4.35 -3.09
N THR A 69 22.14 4.15 -3.71
CA THR A 69 21.48 2.84 -3.86
C THR A 69 21.30 2.55 -5.34
N TYR A 70 21.34 1.30 -5.72
CA TYR A 70 21.37 0.89 -7.13
C TYR A 70 20.29 -0.14 -7.42
N ILE A 71 19.77 -0.12 -8.65
CA ILE A 71 19.04 -1.25 -9.22
C ILE A 71 20.01 -2.30 -9.80
N ASP A 72 19.50 -3.49 -10.07
CA ASP A 72 20.26 -4.63 -10.62
C ASP A 72 21.01 -4.31 -11.93
N GLN A 73 20.58 -3.29 -12.65
CA GLN A 73 21.23 -2.81 -13.88
C GLN A 73 22.39 -1.83 -13.62
N GLY A 74 22.68 -1.54 -12.37
CA GLY A 74 23.78 -0.65 -11.97
C GLY A 74 23.48 0.85 -12.06
N TYR A 75 22.20 1.24 -12.18
CA TYR A 75 21.80 2.64 -12.09
C TYR A 75 21.37 3.03 -10.67
N VAL A 76 21.66 4.28 -10.31
CA VAL A 76 21.28 4.82 -9.00
C VAL A 76 19.76 5.04 -8.94
N THR A 77 19.13 4.47 -7.94
CA THR A 77 17.71 4.69 -7.60
C THR A 77 17.52 5.70 -6.49
N THR A 78 18.42 5.72 -5.50
CA THR A 78 18.44 6.73 -4.45
C THR A 78 19.82 7.34 -4.32
N LEU A 79 19.86 8.68 -4.39
CA LEU A 79 21.07 9.48 -4.22
C LEU A 79 20.81 10.47 -3.08
N VAL A 80 21.67 10.42 -2.07
CA VAL A 80 21.63 11.39 -0.96
C VAL A 80 22.90 12.22 -1.01
N GLY A 81 22.77 13.50 -1.31
CA GLY A 81 23.90 14.41 -1.43
C GLY A 81 23.67 15.48 -2.48
N LYS A 82 24.56 16.47 -2.46
CA LYS A 82 24.53 17.56 -3.42
C LYS A 82 25.02 17.06 -4.78
N TYR A 83 24.19 17.12 -5.79
CA TYR A 83 24.50 16.69 -7.16
C TYR A 83 24.28 17.82 -8.20
N TYR A 84 23.91 19.01 -7.76
CA TYR A 84 23.69 20.17 -8.61
C TYR A 84 24.23 21.44 -7.94
N GLU A 85 24.98 22.23 -8.70
CA GLU A 85 25.57 23.48 -8.16
C GLU A 85 24.60 24.67 -8.19
N GLY A 86 23.60 24.62 -9.08
CA GLY A 86 22.59 25.69 -9.20
C GLY A 86 21.59 25.64 -8.05
N LYS A 87 20.72 26.64 -8.05
CA LYS A 87 19.54 26.64 -7.19
C LYS A 87 18.34 26.02 -7.90
N ILE A 88 17.49 25.38 -7.14
CA ILE A 88 16.23 24.79 -7.57
C ILE A 88 15.11 25.59 -6.90
N GLU A 89 14.49 26.49 -7.67
CA GLU A 89 13.41 27.35 -7.19
C GLU A 89 12.06 26.94 -7.78
N THR A 90 12.09 26.18 -8.87
CA THR A 90 10.91 25.68 -9.59
C THR A 90 11.05 24.19 -9.91
N TYR A 91 9.93 23.58 -10.29
CA TYR A 91 9.96 22.18 -10.75
C TYR A 91 10.74 22.02 -12.06
N GLU A 92 10.80 23.04 -12.93
CA GLU A 92 11.63 23.03 -14.12
C GLU A 92 13.13 23.01 -13.78
N ASP A 93 13.53 23.74 -12.74
CA ASP A 93 14.91 23.68 -12.23
C ASP A 93 15.23 22.30 -11.70
N ALA A 94 14.26 21.66 -10.98
CA ALA A 94 14.42 20.31 -10.47
C ALA A 94 14.64 19.28 -11.59
N VAL A 95 13.86 19.32 -12.66
CA VAL A 95 14.07 18.48 -13.85
C VAL A 95 15.41 18.82 -14.52
N SER A 96 15.76 20.09 -14.65
CA SER A 96 17.00 20.53 -15.27
C SER A 96 18.24 20.08 -14.50
N SER A 97 18.14 19.94 -13.15
CA SER A 97 19.22 19.46 -12.30
C SER A 97 19.66 18.03 -12.64
N LEU A 98 18.79 17.22 -13.25
CA LEU A 98 19.08 15.84 -13.64
C LEU A 98 20.09 15.72 -14.80
N ASN A 99 20.26 16.78 -15.59
CA ASN A 99 21.12 16.76 -16.79
C ASN A 99 22.56 16.31 -16.45
N GLY A 100 23.11 16.76 -15.33
CA GLY A 100 24.46 16.44 -14.89
C GLY A 100 24.64 15.00 -14.41
N ILE A 101 23.57 14.31 -14.07
CA ILE A 101 23.60 12.94 -13.52
C ILE A 101 22.85 11.92 -14.37
N ALA A 102 22.45 12.31 -15.58
CA ALA A 102 21.63 11.48 -16.47
C ALA A 102 22.22 10.08 -16.70
N SER A 103 23.55 9.97 -16.90
CA SER A 103 24.22 8.69 -17.07
C SER A 103 24.22 7.85 -15.79
N LEU A 104 24.32 8.47 -14.61
CA LEU A 104 24.36 7.79 -13.33
C LEU A 104 23.03 7.13 -13.00
N ILE A 105 21.93 7.82 -13.30
CA ILE A 105 20.57 7.35 -13.05
C ILE A 105 19.97 6.60 -14.26
N GLY A 106 20.69 6.43 -15.38
CA GLY A 106 20.22 5.76 -16.58
C GLY A 106 19.10 6.53 -17.34
N LEU A 107 19.10 7.85 -17.24
CA LEU A 107 18.08 8.67 -17.86
C LEU A 107 18.20 8.66 -19.39
N SER A 108 17.15 8.21 -20.07
CA SER A 108 17.11 8.16 -21.53
C SER A 108 16.82 9.53 -22.13
N ALA A 109 17.52 9.86 -23.21
CA ALA A 109 17.15 10.99 -24.05
C ALA A 109 15.69 10.83 -24.52
N GLY A 110 14.90 11.89 -24.45
CA GLY A 110 13.47 11.85 -24.77
C GLY A 110 12.55 11.43 -23.61
N SER A 111 13.09 11.16 -22.42
CA SER A 111 12.26 11.09 -21.20
C SER A 111 11.69 12.47 -20.89
N GLU A 112 10.43 12.50 -20.57
CA GLU A 112 9.68 13.68 -20.16
C GLU A 112 9.24 13.48 -18.72
N PHE A 113 9.32 14.51 -17.88
CA PHE A 113 8.83 14.50 -16.51
C PHE A 113 7.81 15.60 -16.34
N PHE A 114 6.66 15.28 -15.76
CA PHE A 114 5.71 16.29 -15.35
C PHE A 114 5.48 16.19 -13.85
N CYS A 115 5.46 17.36 -13.19
CA CYS A 115 5.27 17.47 -11.77
C CYS A 115 3.83 17.08 -11.43
N VAL A 116 3.67 16.08 -10.56
CA VAL A 116 2.36 15.62 -10.08
C VAL A 116 2.12 16.06 -8.64
N TYR A 117 3.19 16.40 -7.92
CA TYR A 117 3.12 16.78 -6.53
C TYR A 117 4.34 17.62 -6.13
N GLY A 118 4.14 18.59 -5.27
CA GLY A 118 5.21 19.41 -4.69
C GLY A 118 4.81 19.90 -3.31
N GLU A 119 5.62 19.57 -2.29
CA GLU A 119 5.36 19.92 -0.91
C GLU A 119 6.61 20.40 -0.21
N THR A 120 6.45 21.27 0.77
CA THR A 120 7.53 21.73 1.66
C THR A 120 7.21 21.31 3.08
N ASP A 121 8.10 20.54 3.70
CA ASP A 121 7.96 20.10 5.08
C ASP A 121 8.17 21.22 6.11
N PRO A 122 7.86 21.00 7.40
CA PRO A 122 8.07 22.00 8.44
C PRO A 122 9.52 22.43 8.65
N MET A 123 10.49 21.65 8.13
CA MET A 123 11.91 21.96 8.21
C MET A 123 12.39 22.79 7.01
N GLY A 124 11.52 23.01 6.01
CA GLY A 124 11.80 23.80 4.81
C GLY A 124 12.38 23.01 3.64
N TYR A 125 12.42 21.66 3.72
CA TYR A 125 12.76 20.84 2.57
C TYR A 125 11.58 20.73 1.62
N THR A 126 11.84 20.85 0.32
CA THR A 126 10.81 20.72 -0.72
C THR A 126 11.00 19.42 -1.48
N TYR A 127 9.91 18.68 -1.64
CA TYR A 127 9.85 17.41 -2.36
C TYR A 127 9.06 17.61 -3.64
N TYR A 128 9.72 17.53 -4.80
CA TYR A 128 9.05 17.53 -6.09
C TYR A 128 8.91 16.11 -6.59
N THR A 129 7.68 15.66 -6.82
CA THR A 129 7.37 14.33 -7.36
C THR A 129 6.95 14.45 -8.81
N PHE A 130 7.60 13.66 -9.67
CA PHE A 130 7.37 13.66 -11.11
C PHE A 130 6.96 12.28 -11.59
N GLN A 131 6.08 12.27 -12.58
CA GLN A 131 5.74 11.08 -13.37
C GLN A 131 6.55 11.09 -14.67
N GLN A 132 7.20 9.97 -15.00
CA GLN A 132 7.92 9.82 -16.27
C GLN A 132 6.96 9.51 -17.41
N LYS A 133 7.21 10.17 -18.56
CA LYS A 133 6.64 9.84 -19.88
C LYS A 133 7.76 9.60 -20.87
N TYR A 134 7.46 8.87 -21.94
CA TYR A 134 8.37 8.67 -23.06
C TYR A 134 7.56 8.43 -24.34
N GLY A 135 7.84 9.19 -25.39
CA GLY A 135 7.12 9.09 -26.65
C GLY A 135 5.60 9.28 -26.51
N GLY A 136 5.16 10.14 -25.59
CA GLY A 136 3.76 10.40 -25.31
C GLY A 136 3.04 9.34 -24.47
N LEU A 137 3.74 8.25 -24.03
CA LEU A 137 3.19 7.23 -23.16
C LEU A 137 3.61 7.50 -21.71
N THR A 138 2.67 7.41 -20.78
CA THR A 138 2.98 7.33 -19.34
C THR A 138 3.67 6.01 -19.05
N LEU A 139 4.81 6.06 -18.35
CA LEU A 139 5.48 4.87 -17.86
C LEU A 139 4.91 4.50 -16.50
N GLN A 140 4.23 3.35 -16.44
CA GLN A 140 3.52 2.93 -15.23
C GLN A 140 4.50 2.73 -14.06
N TYR A 141 4.15 3.27 -12.90
CA TYR A 141 4.96 3.27 -11.66
C TYR A 141 6.31 4.00 -11.76
N ALA A 142 6.58 4.68 -12.85
CA ALA A 142 7.84 5.37 -13.07
C ALA A 142 7.78 6.79 -12.50
N THR A 143 8.21 6.94 -11.26
CA THR A 143 8.25 8.22 -10.55
C THR A 143 9.67 8.65 -10.23
N LEU A 144 9.85 9.94 -10.07
CA LEU A 144 11.09 10.58 -9.63
C LEU A 144 10.75 11.60 -8.55
N LYS A 145 11.48 11.58 -7.46
CA LYS A 145 11.42 12.58 -6.40
C LYS A 145 12.74 13.34 -6.33
N VAL A 146 12.67 14.66 -6.40
CA VAL A 146 13.83 15.55 -6.20
C VAL A 146 13.63 16.26 -4.88
N VAL A 147 14.62 16.15 -3.99
CA VAL A 147 14.60 16.80 -2.68
C VAL A 147 15.49 18.02 -2.70
N VAL A 148 14.93 19.16 -2.28
CA VAL A 148 15.60 20.46 -2.23
C VAL A 148 15.70 20.92 -0.79
N ASP A 149 16.89 21.35 -0.38
CA ASP A 149 17.14 21.86 0.97
C ASP A 149 16.53 23.26 1.18
N PRO A 150 16.42 23.77 2.42
CA PRO A 150 15.86 25.09 2.70
C PRO A 150 16.61 26.25 2.04
N GLU A 151 17.86 26.06 1.65
CA GLU A 151 18.67 27.03 0.92
C GLU A 151 18.47 26.97 -0.60
N GLY A 152 17.66 26.03 -1.09
CA GLY A 152 17.35 25.82 -2.51
C GLY A 152 18.36 24.95 -3.26
N HIS A 153 19.20 24.13 -2.57
CA HIS A 153 20.11 23.23 -3.23
C HIS A 153 19.55 21.81 -3.33
N ALA A 154 19.99 21.07 -4.33
CA ALA A 154 19.66 19.64 -4.42
C ALA A 154 20.24 18.90 -3.20
N ALA A 155 19.37 18.28 -2.39
CA ALA A 155 19.74 17.47 -1.24
C ALA A 155 19.85 15.98 -1.61
N GLY A 156 19.15 15.55 -2.66
CA GLY A 156 19.15 14.19 -3.15
C GLY A 156 17.96 13.91 -4.05
N LEU A 157 17.81 12.65 -4.43
CA LEU A 157 16.68 12.15 -5.20
C LEU A 157 16.37 10.69 -4.84
N SER A 158 15.13 10.29 -5.11
CA SER A 158 14.68 8.90 -5.11
C SER A 158 13.82 8.65 -6.34
N CYS A 159 14.00 7.51 -7.00
CA CYS A 159 13.30 7.23 -8.24
C CYS A 159 13.01 5.74 -8.46
N SER A 160 11.88 5.48 -9.08
CA SER A 160 11.51 4.17 -9.64
C SER A 160 11.31 4.25 -11.15
N PHE A 161 11.85 5.28 -11.82
CA PHE A 161 11.67 5.39 -13.25
C PHE A 161 12.38 4.28 -14.03
N THR A 162 11.93 4.04 -15.25
CA THR A 162 12.52 3.05 -16.13
C THR A 162 13.79 3.62 -16.77
N PRO A 163 14.99 3.08 -16.49
CA PRO A 163 16.21 3.52 -17.13
C PRO A 163 16.28 3.01 -18.58
N ASN A 164 17.03 3.72 -19.42
CA ASN A 164 17.33 3.33 -20.82
C ASN A 164 16.07 2.95 -21.62
N VAL A 165 15.01 3.74 -21.48
CA VAL A 165 13.77 3.50 -22.20
C VAL A 165 14.03 3.52 -23.71
N GLY A 166 13.64 2.44 -24.38
CA GLY A 166 13.65 2.33 -25.84
C GLY A 166 12.26 1.94 -26.32
N ILE A 167 11.43 2.92 -26.67
CA ILE A 167 10.14 2.69 -27.31
C ILE A 167 10.34 2.86 -28.82
N ALA A 168 9.95 1.86 -29.60
CA ALA A 168 10.06 1.93 -31.05
C ALA A 168 9.01 2.90 -31.60
N GLU A 169 9.36 3.59 -32.71
CA GLU A 169 8.49 4.56 -33.35
C GLU A 169 7.13 3.97 -33.75
N GLU A 170 6.08 4.78 -33.63
CA GLU A 170 4.69 4.60 -34.06
C GLU A 170 4.17 3.16 -34.16
N LYS A 171 3.69 2.62 -33.02
CA LYS A 171 3.00 1.34 -33.00
C LYS A 171 1.48 1.53 -33.04
N THR A 172 0.82 0.63 -33.74
CA THR A 172 -0.65 0.56 -33.71
C THR A 172 -1.09 -0.28 -32.52
N PHE A 173 -1.71 0.35 -31.54
CA PHE A 173 -2.30 -0.34 -30.38
C PHE A 173 -3.63 -0.98 -30.79
N ILE A 174 -3.93 -2.12 -30.13
CA ILE A 174 -5.28 -2.68 -30.15
C ILE A 174 -6.28 -1.69 -29.53
N SER A 175 -7.56 -1.87 -29.83
CA SER A 175 -8.61 -1.05 -29.20
C SER A 175 -8.80 -1.40 -27.72
N ALA A 176 -9.35 -0.47 -26.93
CA ALA A 176 -9.74 -0.74 -25.54
C ALA A 176 -10.67 -1.96 -25.41
N ALA A 177 -11.65 -2.08 -26.31
CA ALA A 177 -12.56 -3.22 -26.34
C ALA A 177 -11.85 -4.55 -26.62
N GLU A 178 -10.82 -4.53 -27.48
CA GLU A 178 -10.03 -5.73 -27.77
C GLU A 178 -9.12 -6.10 -26.58
N ALA A 179 -8.52 -5.11 -25.92
CA ALA A 179 -7.73 -5.32 -24.70
C ALA A 179 -8.61 -5.94 -23.60
N GLU A 180 -9.81 -5.40 -23.37
CA GLU A 180 -10.78 -5.96 -22.42
C GLU A 180 -11.14 -7.40 -22.79
N ARG A 181 -11.39 -7.71 -24.06
CA ARG A 181 -11.71 -9.05 -24.52
C ARG A 181 -10.58 -10.04 -24.19
N ILE A 182 -9.32 -9.63 -24.34
CA ILE A 182 -8.14 -10.42 -24.02
C ILE A 182 -8.06 -10.67 -22.51
N VAL A 183 -8.28 -9.64 -21.69
CA VAL A 183 -8.30 -9.80 -20.23
C VAL A 183 -9.38 -10.78 -19.81
N ARG A 184 -10.60 -10.67 -20.35
CA ARG A 184 -11.70 -11.62 -20.05
C ARG A 184 -11.38 -13.07 -20.40
N GLN A 185 -10.51 -13.30 -21.38
CA GLN A 185 -10.09 -14.64 -21.77
C GLN A 185 -8.94 -15.18 -20.93
N SER A 186 -8.02 -14.31 -20.54
CA SER A 186 -6.81 -14.67 -19.80
C SER A 186 -7.03 -14.64 -18.28
N PHE A 187 -8.03 -13.88 -17.84
CA PHE A 187 -8.43 -13.73 -16.45
C PHE A 187 -9.94 -13.97 -16.34
N PRO A 188 -10.38 -15.23 -16.38
CA PRO A 188 -11.80 -15.59 -16.54
C PRO A 188 -12.58 -15.53 -15.22
N GLU A 189 -12.57 -14.41 -14.53
CA GLU A 189 -13.41 -14.16 -13.36
C GLU A 189 -14.72 -13.54 -13.83
N PRO A 190 -15.85 -14.28 -13.83
CA PRO A 190 -17.09 -13.83 -14.48
C PRO A 190 -17.79 -12.67 -13.76
N GLU A 191 -17.40 -12.39 -12.53
CA GLU A 191 -18.04 -11.38 -11.67
C GLU A 191 -17.31 -10.05 -11.65
N TYR A 192 -16.15 -9.94 -12.32
CA TYR A 192 -15.39 -8.70 -12.36
C TYR A 192 -16.07 -7.62 -13.18
N ARG A 193 -16.07 -6.41 -12.63
CA ARG A 193 -16.46 -5.19 -13.32
C ARG A 193 -15.27 -4.67 -14.11
N TYR A 194 -15.50 -4.29 -15.36
CA TYR A 194 -14.49 -3.72 -16.25
C TYR A 194 -14.71 -2.22 -16.41
N TYR A 195 -13.64 -1.46 -16.36
CA TYR A 195 -13.64 -0.01 -16.49
C TYR A 195 -13.07 0.40 -17.85
N THR A 196 -13.81 0.07 -18.91
CA THR A 196 -13.36 0.24 -20.30
C THR A 196 -13.04 1.70 -20.65
N ASP A 197 -13.75 2.65 -20.07
CA ASP A 197 -13.55 4.09 -20.31
C ASP A 197 -12.21 4.59 -19.73
N PHE A 198 -11.60 3.83 -18.82
CA PHE A 198 -10.29 4.13 -18.24
C PHE A 198 -9.16 3.32 -18.87
N THR A 199 -9.45 2.47 -19.82
CA THR A 199 -8.42 1.72 -20.57
C THR A 199 -7.54 2.69 -21.34
N GLN A 200 -6.25 2.69 -21.02
CA GLN A 200 -5.31 3.65 -21.56
C GLN A 200 -4.07 3.00 -22.16
N LYS A 201 -3.42 3.73 -23.06
CA LYS A 201 -2.09 3.38 -23.57
C LYS A 201 -1.04 3.75 -22.54
N SER A 202 -0.12 2.83 -22.27
CA SER A 202 0.94 3.03 -21.31
C SER A 202 2.17 2.23 -21.73
N ALA A 203 3.21 2.27 -20.89
CA ALA A 203 4.29 1.32 -20.92
C ALA A 203 4.61 0.88 -19.51
N VAL A 204 5.12 -0.33 -19.34
CA VAL A 204 5.46 -0.91 -18.04
C VAL A 204 6.83 -1.60 -18.14
N THR A 205 7.59 -1.61 -17.06
CA THR A 205 8.77 -2.46 -16.95
C THR A 205 8.33 -3.88 -16.62
N TYR A 206 8.60 -4.81 -17.54
CA TYR A 206 8.29 -6.22 -17.39
C TYR A 206 9.53 -7.03 -17.79
N ASN A 207 10.01 -7.91 -16.91
CA ASN A 207 11.25 -8.69 -17.11
C ASN A 207 12.42 -7.81 -17.56
N ASN A 208 12.66 -6.70 -16.86
CA ASN A 208 13.73 -5.72 -17.13
C ASN A 208 13.70 -5.09 -18.54
N ARG A 209 12.53 -5.03 -19.15
CA ARG A 209 12.32 -4.38 -20.46
C ARG A 209 11.11 -3.45 -20.39
N THR A 210 11.19 -2.35 -21.11
CA THR A 210 10.02 -1.50 -21.32
C THR A 210 9.13 -2.16 -22.36
N VAL A 211 7.87 -2.42 -21.98
CA VAL A 211 6.86 -3.04 -22.84
C VAL A 211 5.69 -2.08 -22.95
N GLU A 212 5.37 -1.68 -24.17
CA GLU A 212 4.20 -0.85 -24.47
C GLU A 212 2.93 -1.71 -24.36
N CYS A 213 1.92 -1.17 -23.69
CA CYS A 213 0.73 -1.92 -23.35
C CYS A 213 -0.54 -1.06 -23.30
N MET A 214 -1.67 -1.74 -23.32
CA MET A 214 -2.94 -1.21 -22.85
C MET A 214 -3.11 -1.61 -21.39
N VAL A 215 -3.48 -0.68 -20.53
CA VAL A 215 -3.83 -0.96 -19.14
C VAL A 215 -5.35 -1.03 -19.03
N VAL A 216 -5.85 -2.17 -18.58
CA VAL A 216 -7.28 -2.43 -18.36
C VAL A 216 -7.52 -2.59 -16.87
N TYR A 217 -8.52 -1.90 -16.37
CA TYR A 217 -8.86 -1.95 -14.94
C TYR A 217 -10.09 -2.80 -14.69
N THR A 218 -10.03 -3.63 -13.66
CA THR A 218 -11.16 -4.41 -13.17
C THR A 218 -11.34 -4.27 -11.67
N SER A 219 -12.52 -4.54 -11.18
CA SER A 219 -12.78 -4.78 -9.76
C SER A 219 -13.81 -5.88 -9.58
N ASN A 220 -13.74 -6.58 -8.47
CA ASN A 220 -14.81 -7.50 -8.08
C ASN A 220 -15.82 -6.72 -7.23
N PRO A 221 -17.06 -6.51 -7.69
CA PRO A 221 -18.07 -5.75 -6.96
C PRO A 221 -18.53 -6.42 -5.66
N GLU A 222 -18.40 -7.75 -5.53
CA GLU A 222 -18.75 -8.48 -4.30
C GLU A 222 -17.63 -8.44 -3.25
N GLN A 223 -16.43 -8.08 -3.68
CA GLN A 223 -15.21 -8.08 -2.84
C GLN A 223 -14.71 -6.65 -2.55
N SER A 224 -15.28 -5.64 -3.19
CA SER A 224 -14.87 -4.26 -2.99
C SER A 224 -15.13 -3.73 -1.58
N VAL A 225 -15.79 -4.51 -0.74
CA VAL A 225 -16.23 -4.12 0.60
C VAL A 225 -15.28 -4.59 1.71
N SER A 226 -14.39 -5.55 1.44
CA SER A 226 -13.57 -6.15 2.47
C SER A 226 -12.06 -6.13 2.19
N PHE A 227 -11.59 -5.35 1.21
CA PHE A 227 -10.17 -5.34 0.83
C PHE A 227 -9.67 -3.93 0.52
N ASP A 228 -8.46 -3.63 1.00
CA ASP A 228 -7.75 -2.37 0.79
C ASP A 228 -7.43 -2.07 -0.67
N MET A 229 -7.54 -3.09 -1.55
CA MET A 229 -7.24 -3.01 -2.98
C MET A 229 -8.41 -3.44 -3.84
N PRO A 230 -9.35 -2.52 -4.11
CA PRO A 230 -10.56 -2.86 -4.86
C PRO A 230 -10.32 -3.10 -6.35
N PHE A 231 -9.15 -2.77 -6.88
CA PHE A 231 -8.87 -2.80 -8.31
C PHE A 231 -7.72 -3.72 -8.69
N ILE A 232 -7.76 -4.18 -9.93
CA ILE A 232 -6.67 -4.91 -10.56
C ILE A 232 -6.34 -4.22 -11.87
N GLU A 233 -5.08 -3.89 -12.07
CA GLU A 233 -4.53 -3.45 -13.34
C GLU A 233 -4.08 -4.65 -14.15
N HIS A 234 -4.57 -4.76 -15.38
CA HIS A 234 -4.18 -5.79 -16.32
C HIS A 234 -3.39 -5.17 -17.47
N PHE A 235 -2.26 -5.76 -17.79
CA PHE A 235 -1.38 -5.27 -18.83
C PHE A 235 -1.47 -6.16 -20.08
N VAL A 236 -1.87 -5.57 -21.19
CA VAL A 236 -1.99 -6.25 -22.51
C VAL A 236 -1.07 -5.56 -23.47
N THR A 237 -0.13 -6.26 -24.13
CA THR A 237 0.78 -5.62 -25.08
C THR A 237 0.02 -4.90 -26.18
N TYR A 238 0.66 -3.93 -26.84
CA TYR A 238 0.08 -3.24 -28.01
C TYR A 238 -0.33 -4.22 -29.12
N ALA A 239 0.29 -5.39 -29.19
CA ALA A 239 0.02 -6.45 -30.17
C ALA A 239 -1.07 -7.44 -29.74
N GLY A 240 -1.58 -7.35 -28.49
CA GLY A 240 -2.65 -8.19 -28.00
C GLY A 240 -2.22 -9.44 -27.23
N GLU A 241 -1.06 -9.42 -26.57
CA GLU A 241 -0.64 -10.47 -25.65
C GLU A 241 -0.90 -10.03 -24.20
N TYR A 242 -1.54 -10.88 -23.40
CA TYR A 242 -1.71 -10.64 -21.96
C TYR A 242 -0.38 -10.86 -21.23
N LEU A 243 0.08 -9.86 -20.49
CA LEU A 243 1.36 -9.94 -19.76
C LEU A 243 1.19 -10.39 -18.32
N THR A 244 0.43 -9.63 -17.54
CA THR A 244 0.30 -9.80 -16.09
C THR A 244 -0.82 -8.94 -15.54
N SER A 245 -1.10 -9.09 -14.25
CA SER A 245 -1.96 -8.20 -13.48
C SER A 245 -1.31 -7.79 -12.17
N VAL A 246 -1.74 -6.65 -11.64
CA VAL A 246 -1.23 -6.08 -10.38
C VAL A 246 -2.41 -5.54 -9.57
N PRO A 247 -2.57 -5.96 -8.31
CA PRO A 247 -3.51 -5.32 -7.39
C PRO A 247 -3.14 -3.85 -7.17
N THR A 248 -4.12 -2.97 -7.16
CA THR A 248 -3.91 -1.53 -6.96
C THR A 248 -5.05 -0.92 -6.15
N SER A 249 -4.73 0.11 -5.37
CA SER A 249 -5.71 0.88 -4.61
C SER A 249 -6.49 1.90 -5.45
N SER A 250 -6.04 2.17 -6.69
CA SER A 250 -6.65 3.23 -7.51
C SER A 250 -6.60 2.92 -9.00
N ILE A 251 -7.57 3.46 -9.70
CA ILE A 251 -7.59 3.54 -11.15
C ILE A 251 -7.16 4.96 -11.54
N GLY A 252 -5.91 5.22 -11.78
CA GLY A 252 -5.39 6.51 -12.24
C GLY A 252 -5.99 7.78 -11.60
N SER A 253 -5.39 8.93 -11.81
CA SER A 253 -5.86 10.21 -11.26
C SER A 253 -7.22 10.68 -11.79
N GLU A 254 -7.72 10.12 -12.90
CA GLU A 254 -8.92 10.60 -13.59
C GLU A 254 -10.26 10.10 -13.02
N ILE A 255 -10.29 9.03 -12.23
CA ILE A 255 -11.53 8.60 -11.54
C ILE A 255 -11.83 9.48 -10.34
N SER A 256 -10.85 10.25 -9.89
CA SER A 256 -11.00 11.15 -8.75
C SER A 256 -12.17 12.12 -8.85
N ASP A 257 -12.64 12.45 -10.01
CA ASP A 257 -13.73 13.41 -10.20
C ASP A 257 -15.16 12.87 -9.99
N ALA A 258 -15.35 11.56 -9.94
CA ALA A 258 -16.69 10.96 -9.89
C ALA A 258 -17.35 11.03 -8.49
N TYR A 259 -16.58 11.25 -7.43
CA TYR A 259 -17.09 11.30 -6.06
C TYR A 259 -16.71 12.62 -5.36
N LYS A 260 -16.98 13.78 -6.00
CA LYS A 260 -16.76 15.08 -5.36
C LYS A 260 -17.68 15.26 -4.18
N THR A 261 -17.12 15.09 -2.98
CA THR A 261 -17.80 15.26 -1.71
C THR A 261 -17.98 16.73 -1.30
N ASP A 262 -17.46 17.70 -2.03
CA ASP A 262 -17.66 19.12 -1.74
C ASP A 262 -19.15 19.50 -1.63
N ASP A 263 -20.04 18.81 -2.35
CA ASP A 263 -21.48 19.04 -2.26
C ASP A 263 -22.08 18.59 -0.91
N TYR A 264 -21.41 17.67 -0.17
CA TYR A 264 -21.90 17.19 1.13
C TYR A 264 -21.87 18.30 2.21
N PHE A 265 -20.95 19.25 2.09
CA PHE A 265 -20.79 20.36 3.04
C PHE A 265 -21.63 21.58 2.71
N LYS A 266 -22.32 21.57 1.57
CA LYS A 266 -23.04 22.73 1.06
C LYS A 266 -24.28 23.06 1.92
N GLY A 267 -24.35 24.28 2.40
CA GLY A 267 -25.46 24.77 3.23
C GLY A 267 -25.37 24.37 4.70
N LEU A 268 -24.31 23.69 5.11
CA LEU A 268 -24.04 23.39 6.51
C LEU A 268 -23.41 24.61 7.21
N THR A 269 -23.67 24.76 8.50
CA THR A 269 -23.10 25.80 9.38
C THR A 269 -22.36 25.14 10.54
N PRO A 270 -21.16 25.65 10.95
CA PRO A 270 -20.37 25.01 12.00
C PRO A 270 -21.11 24.98 13.34
N ALA A 271 -20.96 23.87 14.04
CA ALA A 271 -21.41 23.66 15.41
C ALA A 271 -20.35 22.81 16.15
N THR A 272 -20.58 22.54 17.43
CA THR A 272 -19.68 21.71 18.23
C THR A 272 -20.51 20.84 19.19
N TYR A 273 -20.06 19.60 19.36
CA TYR A 273 -20.57 18.71 20.39
C TYR A 273 -19.50 18.47 21.44
N THR A 274 -19.90 18.48 22.73
CA THR A 274 -19.06 18.05 23.85
C THR A 274 -19.87 17.08 24.71
N GLY A 275 -19.31 15.91 24.96
CA GLY A 275 -19.99 14.89 25.74
C GLY A 275 -19.11 13.68 26.07
N ALA A 276 -19.72 12.71 26.74
CA ALA A 276 -19.06 11.47 27.15
C ALA A 276 -19.36 10.37 26.14
N VAL A 277 -18.33 9.56 25.83
CA VAL A 277 -18.44 8.33 25.06
C VAL A 277 -18.07 7.15 25.97
N THR A 278 -18.89 6.10 25.96
CA THR A 278 -18.58 4.84 26.61
C THR A 278 -17.83 3.95 25.62
N LEU A 279 -16.60 3.62 25.95
CA LEU A 279 -15.74 2.75 25.12
C LEU A 279 -16.13 1.28 25.27
N PHE A 280 -15.56 0.44 24.41
CA PHE A 280 -15.85 -0.99 24.36
C PHE A 280 -15.52 -1.70 25.67
N ASP A 281 -14.44 -1.29 26.36
CA ASP A 281 -14.03 -1.78 27.69
C ASP A 281 -14.91 -1.26 28.84
N GLY A 282 -15.93 -0.44 28.54
CA GLY A 282 -16.82 0.19 29.51
C GLY A 282 -16.26 1.46 30.15
N SER A 283 -15.05 1.88 29.84
CA SER A 283 -14.51 3.16 30.30
C SER A 283 -15.22 4.35 29.63
N ILE A 284 -15.10 5.53 30.24
CA ILE A 284 -15.77 6.74 29.75
C ILE A 284 -14.70 7.77 29.37
N ARG A 285 -14.78 8.23 28.12
CA ARG A 285 -13.94 9.33 27.59
C ARG A 285 -14.76 10.58 27.34
N GLN A 286 -14.29 11.73 27.81
CA GLN A 286 -14.88 13.03 27.43
C GLN A 286 -14.24 13.48 26.12
N ILE A 287 -15.07 13.84 25.16
CA ILE A 287 -14.62 14.31 23.85
C ILE A 287 -15.32 15.60 23.46
N THR A 288 -14.66 16.36 22.61
CA THR A 288 -15.22 17.52 21.92
C THR A 288 -14.92 17.35 20.43
N VAL A 289 -15.95 17.40 19.60
CA VAL A 289 -15.81 17.24 18.14
C VAL A 289 -16.60 18.33 17.41
N PRO A 290 -16.12 18.78 16.23
CA PRO A 290 -16.91 19.59 15.32
C PRO A 290 -18.17 18.86 14.91
N THR A 291 -19.25 19.60 14.73
CA THR A 291 -20.49 19.16 14.12
C THR A 291 -20.98 20.26 13.17
N ALA A 292 -21.95 19.97 12.35
CA ALA A 292 -22.50 20.97 11.43
C ALA A 292 -24.03 20.92 11.40
N TYR A 293 -24.68 22.10 11.39
CA TYR A 293 -26.12 22.23 11.34
C TYR A 293 -26.60 22.54 9.92
N ASN A 294 -27.61 21.84 9.46
CA ASN A 294 -28.30 22.10 8.22
C ASN A 294 -29.70 22.72 8.47
N ALA A 295 -29.88 23.97 8.07
CA ALA A 295 -31.14 24.69 8.28
C ALA A 295 -32.29 24.18 7.34
N GLN A 296 -31.96 23.41 6.29
CA GLN A 296 -32.97 22.94 5.35
C GLN A 296 -33.77 21.74 5.91
N ASP A 297 -33.10 20.83 6.61
CA ASP A 297 -33.69 19.64 7.20
C ASP A 297 -33.79 19.70 8.74
N GLY A 298 -33.15 20.71 9.35
CA GLY A 298 -33.18 20.92 10.80
C GLY A 298 -32.30 19.90 11.57
N GLN A 299 -31.32 19.27 10.92
CA GLN A 299 -30.47 18.24 11.52
C GLN A 299 -29.05 18.74 11.78
N TYR A 300 -28.43 18.18 12.79
CA TYR A 300 -26.98 18.25 13.00
C TYR A 300 -26.33 17.01 12.40
N TYR A 301 -25.16 17.20 11.81
CA TYR A 301 -24.32 16.19 11.16
C TYR A 301 -23.01 16.01 11.94
N LEU A 302 -22.50 14.79 12.02
CA LEU A 302 -21.12 14.57 12.41
C LEU A 302 -20.23 14.96 11.23
N ALA A 303 -19.78 16.21 11.24
CA ALA A 303 -19.02 16.79 10.15
C ALA A 303 -18.09 17.89 10.63
N ASP A 304 -16.91 17.97 10.05
CA ASP A 304 -15.96 19.07 10.18
C ASP A 304 -15.88 19.82 8.84
N LEU A 305 -16.32 21.07 8.86
CA LEU A 305 -16.33 21.92 7.65
C LEU A 305 -14.95 22.49 7.33
N GLU A 306 -14.07 22.61 8.32
CA GLU A 306 -12.71 23.10 8.15
C GLU A 306 -11.82 22.02 7.55
N ARG A 307 -11.87 20.80 8.11
CA ARG A 307 -11.10 19.65 7.64
C ARG A 307 -11.79 18.89 6.50
N LYS A 308 -13.03 19.29 6.13
CA LYS A 308 -13.86 18.63 5.12
C LYS A 308 -14.07 17.13 5.40
N ILE A 309 -14.44 16.80 6.63
CA ILE A 309 -14.69 15.41 7.07
C ILE A 309 -16.20 15.22 7.29
N MET A 310 -16.76 14.11 6.80
CA MET A 310 -18.15 13.73 6.97
C MET A 310 -18.25 12.28 7.45
N VAL A 311 -19.19 12.01 8.35
CA VAL A 311 -19.46 10.65 8.88
C VAL A 311 -20.80 10.12 8.37
N ALA A 312 -20.78 8.86 7.92
CA ALA A 312 -21.97 8.15 7.45
C ALA A 312 -22.06 6.73 8.05
N ASP A 313 -23.24 6.15 7.99
CA ASP A 313 -23.47 4.76 8.38
C ASP A 313 -23.33 3.83 7.16
N TYR A 314 -22.39 2.91 7.23
CA TYR A 314 -22.17 1.94 6.15
C TYR A 314 -23.33 0.93 6.04
N ALA A 315 -23.90 0.50 7.16
CA ALA A 315 -25.02 -0.45 7.17
C ALA A 315 -26.29 0.12 6.50
N ALA A 316 -26.41 1.45 6.44
CA ALA A 316 -27.48 2.15 5.72
C ALA A 316 -27.11 2.47 4.26
N PHE A 317 -25.91 2.04 3.79
CA PHE A 317 -25.49 2.25 2.41
C PHE A 317 -26.43 1.52 1.45
N ASN A 318 -27.07 2.28 0.59
CA ASN A 318 -27.95 1.71 -0.40
C ASN A 318 -27.17 1.35 -1.67
N PHE A 319 -26.70 0.11 -1.75
CA PHE A 319 -25.98 -0.42 -2.91
C PHE A 319 -26.76 -0.34 -4.23
N GLN A 320 -28.08 -0.09 -4.20
CA GLN A 320 -28.86 0.02 -5.42
C GLN A 320 -28.78 1.41 -6.07
N ASN A 321 -28.59 2.45 -5.29
CA ASN A 321 -28.54 3.84 -5.77
C ASN A 321 -27.31 4.63 -5.32
N GLY A 322 -26.34 3.99 -4.65
CA GLY A 322 -25.11 4.60 -4.16
C GLY A 322 -25.34 5.67 -3.09
N ARG A 323 -26.51 5.68 -2.43
CA ARG A 323 -26.82 6.68 -1.43
C ARG A 323 -26.21 6.29 -0.09
N LEU A 324 -25.49 7.24 0.50
CA LEU A 324 -25.01 7.21 1.88
C LEU A 324 -26.03 7.89 2.79
N ASP A 325 -26.31 7.28 3.93
CA ASP A 325 -27.08 7.93 5.00
C ASP A 325 -26.08 8.51 6.02
N PHE A 326 -25.99 9.84 6.06
CA PHE A 326 -25.14 10.56 7.00
C PHE A 326 -25.66 10.42 8.43
N VAL A 327 -24.73 10.39 9.37
CA VAL A 327 -25.06 10.32 10.79
C VAL A 327 -25.57 11.68 11.26
N THR A 328 -26.82 11.75 11.69
CA THR A 328 -27.51 13.00 12.07
C THR A 328 -28.30 12.89 13.36
N THR A 329 -28.48 14.03 14.05
CA THR A 329 -29.42 14.19 15.18
C THR A 329 -30.14 15.56 15.12
N PRO A 330 -31.36 15.65 15.66
CA PRO A 330 -32.12 16.90 15.58
C PRO A 330 -31.66 17.99 16.56
N ASP A 331 -30.94 17.66 17.62
CA ASP A 331 -30.61 18.54 18.73
C ASP A 331 -29.13 18.56 19.11
N ASN A 332 -28.28 18.00 18.28
CA ASN A 332 -26.84 17.83 18.54
C ASN A 332 -26.53 17.03 19.82
N GLN A 333 -27.38 16.08 20.16
CA GLN A 333 -27.29 15.25 21.35
C GLN A 333 -27.59 13.79 21.02
N GLY A 334 -27.25 12.86 21.94
CA GLY A 334 -27.62 11.47 21.80
C GLY A 334 -26.91 10.74 20.67
N TRP A 335 -25.76 11.23 20.24
CA TRP A 335 -24.92 10.55 19.25
C TRP A 335 -24.53 9.16 19.73
N ASP A 336 -24.58 8.19 18.83
CA ASP A 336 -24.04 6.87 19.12
C ASP A 336 -22.52 6.93 19.33
N GLY A 337 -22.06 6.22 20.37
CA GLY A 337 -20.67 6.28 20.83
C GLY A 337 -19.68 5.76 19.79
N ASN A 338 -20.08 4.75 18.98
CA ASN A 338 -19.23 4.17 17.96
C ASN A 338 -18.87 5.18 16.85
N TYR A 339 -19.84 5.95 16.35
CA TYR A 339 -19.56 7.04 15.40
C TYR A 339 -18.72 8.14 16.01
N LEU A 340 -19.04 8.55 17.25
CA LEU A 340 -18.32 9.62 17.93
C LEU A 340 -16.85 9.30 18.15
N ILE A 341 -16.53 8.10 18.63
CA ILE A 341 -15.14 7.74 18.94
C ILE A 341 -14.33 7.51 17.67
N THR A 342 -14.91 6.87 16.64
CA THR A 342 -14.26 6.71 15.33
C THR A 342 -13.93 8.08 14.73
N TYR A 343 -14.89 8.98 14.74
CA TYR A 343 -14.71 10.34 14.25
C TYR A 343 -13.64 11.11 15.04
N TYR A 344 -13.70 11.04 16.37
CA TYR A 344 -12.71 11.69 17.24
C TYR A 344 -11.29 11.16 16.98
N ASN A 345 -11.11 9.87 16.85
CA ASN A 345 -9.82 9.25 16.54
C ASN A 345 -9.32 9.67 15.15
N TYR A 346 -10.22 9.80 14.17
CA TYR A 346 -9.85 10.27 12.85
C TYR A 346 -9.39 11.73 12.83
N LEU A 347 -10.00 12.59 13.67
CA LEU A 347 -9.55 13.97 13.86
C LEU A 347 -8.14 14.01 14.47
N LEU A 348 -7.82 13.13 15.40
CA LEU A 348 -6.46 13.04 15.99
C LEU A 348 -5.41 12.63 14.94
N ALA A 349 -5.74 11.67 14.09
CA ALA A 349 -4.86 11.26 12.99
C ALA A 349 -4.68 12.39 11.98
N TYR A 350 -5.75 13.08 11.60
CA TYR A 350 -5.70 14.26 10.73
C TYR A 350 -4.80 15.35 11.30
N ASP A 351 -5.01 15.73 12.56
CA ASP A 351 -4.26 16.80 13.22
C ASP A 351 -2.76 16.48 13.32
N TYR A 352 -2.42 15.20 13.51
CA TYR A 352 -1.04 14.76 13.48
C TYR A 352 -0.36 15.05 12.14
N TYR A 353 -1.00 14.69 11.02
CA TYR A 353 -0.45 14.94 9.69
C TYR A 353 -0.49 16.42 9.31
N ALA A 354 -1.50 17.17 9.76
CA ALA A 354 -1.56 18.61 9.58
C ALA A 354 -0.40 19.34 10.30
N ASP A 355 0.03 18.87 11.48
CA ASP A 355 1.22 19.35 12.17
C ASP A 355 2.52 19.09 11.38
N MET A 356 2.50 18.11 10.46
CA MET A 356 3.58 17.80 9.54
C MET A 356 3.41 18.45 8.16
N ASN A 357 2.51 19.46 8.04
CA ASN A 357 2.11 20.19 6.84
C ASN A 357 1.29 19.38 5.81
N ILE A 358 0.90 18.16 6.09
CA ILE A 358 -0.03 17.42 5.22
C ILE A 358 -1.46 17.64 5.70
N ARG A 359 -2.19 18.50 5.01
CA ARG A 359 -3.62 18.67 5.24
C ARG A 359 -4.40 17.62 4.48
N SER A 360 -5.27 16.91 5.20
CA SER A 360 -5.95 15.72 4.68
C SER A 360 -4.95 14.58 4.42
N ILE A 361 -5.23 13.73 3.45
CA ILE A 361 -4.42 12.57 3.07
C ILE A 361 -3.39 12.89 1.97
N ASP A 362 -3.40 14.10 1.40
CA ASP A 362 -2.68 14.42 0.18
C ASP A 362 -2.07 15.83 0.15
N GLY A 363 -2.23 16.60 1.21
CA GLY A 363 -1.80 17.99 1.24
C GLY A 363 -2.74 18.99 0.53
N PHE A 364 -3.75 18.51 -0.22
CA PHE A 364 -4.66 19.34 -1.03
C PHE A 364 -6.04 19.56 -0.41
N GLU A 365 -6.20 19.26 0.88
CA GLU A 365 -7.47 19.38 1.59
C GLU A 365 -8.59 18.52 0.94
N THR A 366 -8.23 17.38 0.37
CA THR A 366 -9.18 16.44 -0.20
C THR A 366 -10.23 16.06 0.84
N PRO A 367 -11.53 16.13 0.50
CA PRO A 367 -12.59 15.75 1.42
C PRO A 367 -12.50 14.31 1.87
N ILE A 368 -12.87 14.04 3.11
CA ILE A 368 -12.80 12.74 3.75
C ILE A 368 -14.20 12.27 4.12
N LEU A 369 -14.49 11.02 3.77
CA LEU A 369 -15.67 10.30 4.19
C LEU A 369 -15.27 9.18 5.17
N ILE A 370 -15.88 9.17 6.33
CA ILE A 370 -15.74 8.09 7.30
C ILE A 370 -17.05 7.31 7.32
N THR A 371 -16.98 6.00 7.11
CA THR A 371 -18.14 5.14 7.29
C THR A 371 -17.87 4.14 8.42
N VAL A 372 -18.88 3.94 9.25
CA VAL A 372 -18.86 3.05 10.40
C VAL A 372 -19.91 1.97 10.23
N ASN A 373 -19.79 0.86 10.91
CA ASN A 373 -20.65 -0.32 10.80
C ASN A 373 -20.54 -1.01 9.43
N MET A 374 -19.32 -1.18 8.94
CA MET A 374 -19.06 -1.92 7.71
C MET A 374 -19.70 -3.31 7.78
N CYS A 375 -20.37 -3.72 6.72
CA CYS A 375 -21.09 -4.99 6.63
C CYS A 375 -21.04 -5.56 5.20
N ASP A 376 -21.22 -6.88 5.09
CA ASP A 376 -21.37 -7.55 3.81
C ASP A 376 -22.72 -7.21 3.12
N ALA A 377 -22.95 -7.78 1.93
CA ALA A 377 -24.17 -7.55 1.16
C ALA A 377 -25.44 -8.12 1.85
N GLU A 378 -25.29 -9.05 2.77
CA GLU A 378 -26.33 -9.64 3.59
C GLU A 378 -26.60 -8.85 4.87
N GLY A 379 -25.79 -7.83 5.19
CA GLY A 379 -25.87 -6.99 6.37
C GLY A 379 -25.20 -7.59 7.61
N ASN A 380 -24.33 -8.59 7.45
CA ASN A 380 -23.55 -9.11 8.56
C ASN A 380 -22.35 -8.16 8.82
N PRO A 381 -22.04 -7.86 10.09
CA PRO A 381 -20.89 -7.01 10.41
C PRO A 381 -19.57 -7.60 9.88
N GLU A 382 -18.77 -6.78 9.23
CA GLU A 382 -17.41 -7.12 8.81
C GLU A 382 -16.41 -6.81 9.94
N ASN A 383 -15.56 -7.77 10.26
CA ASN A 383 -14.49 -7.61 11.25
C ASN A 383 -13.23 -7.10 10.53
N ASN A 384 -13.27 -5.87 10.03
CA ASN A 384 -12.16 -5.24 9.34
C ASN A 384 -12.25 -3.72 9.43
N ALA A 385 -11.16 -3.04 9.11
CA ALA A 385 -11.10 -1.64 8.73
C ALA A 385 -10.43 -1.56 7.36
N CYS A 386 -10.70 -0.54 6.57
CA CYS A 386 -10.09 -0.37 5.26
C CYS A 386 -10.13 1.07 4.78
N PHE A 387 -9.15 1.44 3.96
CA PHE A 387 -9.08 2.71 3.27
C PHE A 387 -9.34 2.51 1.76
N TYR A 388 -10.43 3.07 1.28
CA TYR A 388 -10.74 3.09 -0.15
C TYR A 388 -10.21 4.37 -0.78
N GLY A 389 -9.04 4.39 -1.25
CA GLY A 389 -8.42 5.53 -1.90
C GLY A 389 -9.07 6.00 -3.21
N ILE A 390 -10.39 6.00 -3.31
CA ILE A 390 -11.11 6.50 -4.47
C ILE A 390 -11.47 7.96 -4.21
N ASN A 391 -10.72 8.90 -4.76
CA ASN A 391 -11.01 10.34 -4.94
C ASN A 391 -11.23 11.20 -3.71
N ASN A 392 -11.53 10.59 -2.61
CA ASN A 392 -11.75 11.17 -1.31
C ASN A 392 -11.04 10.23 -0.35
N GLY A 393 -10.56 10.71 0.74
CA GLY A 393 -10.20 9.82 1.80
C GLY A 393 -11.44 9.10 2.30
N TRP A 394 -11.76 7.95 1.77
CA TRP A 394 -12.86 7.13 2.28
C TRP A 394 -12.30 6.00 3.13
N ALA A 395 -12.49 6.11 4.44
CA ALA A 395 -12.16 5.08 5.39
C ALA A 395 -13.42 4.39 5.91
N CYS A 396 -13.36 3.06 6.05
CA CYS A 396 -14.47 2.23 6.53
C CYS A 396 -14.05 1.47 7.78
N PHE A 397 -14.91 1.42 8.79
CA PHE A 397 -14.64 0.75 10.05
C PHE A 397 -15.76 -0.22 10.39
N GLY A 398 -15.40 -1.49 10.53
CA GLY A 398 -16.33 -2.51 10.99
C GLY A 398 -16.61 -2.39 12.49
N SER A 399 -17.79 -2.81 12.86
CA SER A 399 -18.18 -2.94 14.27
C SER A 399 -19.13 -4.09 14.48
N SER A 400 -18.90 -4.85 15.53
CA SER A 400 -19.72 -5.98 15.93
C SER A 400 -19.93 -5.96 17.45
N GLN A 401 -20.51 -7.02 17.98
CA GLN A 401 -20.65 -7.18 19.44
C GLN A 401 -19.32 -7.48 20.13
N VAL A 402 -18.30 -7.88 19.39
CA VAL A 402 -17.00 -8.29 19.91
C VAL A 402 -15.85 -7.37 19.50
N ASN A 403 -16.00 -6.59 18.42
CA ASN A 403 -14.96 -5.71 17.89
C ASN A 403 -15.55 -4.37 17.47
N ARG A 404 -14.77 -3.28 17.68
CA ARG A 404 -15.06 -1.91 17.21
C ARG A 404 -13.78 -1.27 16.69
N TYR A 405 -13.49 -1.47 15.41
CA TYR A 405 -12.21 -1.07 14.81
C TYR A 405 -11.94 0.44 14.87
N GLY A 406 -12.98 1.27 14.73
CA GLY A 406 -12.85 2.72 14.85
C GLY A 406 -12.57 3.23 16.26
N GLU A 407 -12.63 2.36 17.30
CA GLU A 407 -12.33 2.74 18.68
C GLU A 407 -10.82 2.73 18.96
N ALA A 408 -10.04 1.93 18.23
CA ALA A 408 -8.59 1.86 18.32
C ALA A 408 -7.96 2.99 17.47
N LEU A 409 -7.23 3.90 18.11
CA LEU A 409 -6.64 5.05 17.42
C LEU A 409 -5.54 4.62 16.46
N ASP A 410 -4.75 3.62 16.80
CA ASP A 410 -3.74 3.03 15.94
C ASP A 410 -4.32 2.46 14.64
N VAL A 411 -5.48 1.77 14.72
CA VAL A 411 -6.21 1.26 13.55
C VAL A 411 -6.74 2.42 12.70
N VAL A 412 -7.35 3.43 13.30
CA VAL A 412 -7.87 4.60 12.58
C VAL A 412 -6.74 5.37 11.89
N ALA A 413 -5.60 5.52 12.57
CA ALA A 413 -4.43 6.20 12.02
C ALA A 413 -3.71 5.33 10.97
N HIS A 414 -3.75 3.99 11.08
CA HIS A 414 -3.30 3.07 10.04
C HIS A 414 -4.06 3.31 8.72
N GLU A 415 -5.40 3.34 8.78
CA GLU A 415 -6.23 3.60 7.60
C GLU A 415 -6.01 5.01 7.02
N PHE A 416 -5.82 6.00 7.88
CA PHE A 416 -5.46 7.36 7.43
C PHE A 416 -4.11 7.36 6.70
N THR A 417 -3.13 6.63 7.24
CA THR A 417 -1.76 6.56 6.68
C THR A 417 -1.74 5.92 5.30
N HIS A 418 -2.63 4.96 5.00
CA HIS A 418 -2.77 4.45 3.63
C HIS A 418 -3.07 5.56 2.62
N GLY A 419 -3.89 6.55 2.99
CA GLY A 419 -4.14 7.73 2.17
C GLY A 419 -2.88 8.56 1.93
N VAL A 420 -2.10 8.79 2.99
CA VAL A 420 -0.85 9.58 2.93
C VAL A 420 0.22 8.86 2.10
N THR A 421 0.48 7.58 2.38
CA THR A 421 1.48 6.79 1.63
C THR A 421 1.12 6.68 0.15
N ARG A 422 -0.16 6.47 -0.16
CA ARG A 422 -0.65 6.42 -1.52
C ARG A 422 -0.43 7.74 -2.27
N SER A 423 -0.72 8.85 -1.61
CA SER A 423 -0.49 10.18 -2.19
C SER A 423 0.99 10.43 -2.42
N ALA A 424 1.84 10.14 -1.43
CA ALA A 424 3.28 10.29 -1.55
C ALA A 424 3.88 9.40 -2.66
N MET A 425 3.44 8.16 -2.78
CA MET A 425 3.92 7.22 -3.81
C MET A 425 3.35 7.48 -5.21
N GLN A 426 2.30 8.30 -5.35
CA GLN A 426 1.60 8.53 -6.62
C GLN A 426 1.08 7.25 -7.29
N GLY A 427 0.46 6.41 -6.50
CA GLY A 427 -0.02 5.08 -6.86
C GLY A 427 0.84 3.99 -6.21
N THR A 428 0.26 2.87 -5.94
CA THR A 428 0.93 1.78 -5.21
C THR A 428 0.75 0.48 -5.96
N LYS A 429 1.87 -0.18 -6.26
CA LYS A 429 1.86 -1.61 -6.58
C LYS A 429 1.69 -2.36 -5.26
N TYR A 430 0.44 -2.66 -4.89
CA TYR A 430 0.14 -3.30 -3.61
C TYR A 430 0.35 -4.81 -3.67
N ALA A 431 1.61 -5.20 -3.76
CA ALA A 431 1.99 -6.61 -3.86
C ALA A 431 3.41 -6.84 -3.34
N ASN A 432 3.64 -8.00 -2.78
CA ASN A 432 4.96 -8.42 -2.30
C ASN A 432 5.61 -7.38 -1.36
N GLU A 433 6.88 -7.07 -1.53
CA GLU A 433 7.61 -6.12 -0.67
C GLU A 433 6.99 -4.72 -0.69
N THR A 434 6.62 -4.19 -1.85
CA THR A 434 6.04 -2.85 -1.95
C THR A 434 4.72 -2.73 -1.18
N GLY A 435 3.87 -3.76 -1.25
CA GLY A 435 2.65 -3.84 -0.46
C GLY A 435 2.94 -3.97 1.03
N ALA A 436 3.89 -4.82 1.41
CA ALA A 436 4.32 -4.99 2.81
C ALA A 436 4.93 -3.70 3.40
N ILE A 437 5.61 -2.90 2.59
CA ILE A 437 6.12 -1.58 2.97
C ILE A 437 4.96 -0.62 3.25
N ASN A 438 3.95 -0.59 2.38
CA ASN A 438 2.75 0.25 2.57
C ASN A 438 2.05 -0.09 3.90
N GLU A 439 1.84 -1.38 4.18
CA GLU A 439 1.27 -1.86 5.43
C GLU A 439 2.14 -1.51 6.65
N ALA A 440 3.46 -1.66 6.53
CA ALA A 440 4.38 -1.36 7.61
C ALA A 440 4.37 0.12 8.00
N TYR A 441 4.36 1.02 7.02
CA TYR A 441 4.25 2.45 7.31
C TYR A 441 2.94 2.79 8.01
N SER A 442 1.85 2.15 7.60
CA SER A 442 0.54 2.32 8.25
C SER A 442 0.54 1.84 9.70
N ASP A 443 1.11 0.67 9.98
CA ASP A 443 1.28 0.15 11.34
C ASP A 443 2.17 1.05 12.21
N ILE A 444 3.33 1.45 11.68
CA ILE A 444 4.31 2.27 12.40
C ILE A 444 3.72 3.63 12.76
N MET A 445 3.12 4.30 11.78
CA MET A 445 2.55 5.63 12.00
C MET A 445 1.30 5.56 12.87
N GLY A 446 0.47 4.50 12.71
CA GLY A 446 -0.66 4.23 13.60
C GLY A 446 -0.23 4.20 15.07
N ASN A 447 0.76 3.39 15.38
CA ASN A 447 1.31 3.28 16.74
C ASN A 447 1.96 4.59 17.25
N ILE A 448 2.72 5.28 16.39
CA ILE A 448 3.35 6.58 16.77
C ILE A 448 2.27 7.61 17.11
N ILE A 449 1.22 7.69 16.32
CA ILE A 449 0.12 8.63 16.52
C ILE A 449 -0.61 8.32 17.83
N GLU A 450 -0.91 7.04 18.07
CA GLU A 450 -1.55 6.61 19.29
C GLU A 450 -0.71 6.93 20.53
N MET A 451 0.57 6.58 20.53
CA MET A 451 1.47 6.89 21.66
C MET A 451 1.62 8.39 21.87
N ARG A 452 1.65 9.20 20.84
CA ARG A 452 1.70 10.68 20.94
C ARG A 452 0.42 11.26 21.49
N ALA A 453 -0.71 10.67 21.21
CA ALA A 453 -2.00 11.06 21.80
C ALA A 453 -2.13 10.68 23.28
N GLY A 454 -1.13 9.98 23.84
CA GLY A 454 -1.10 9.54 25.24
C GLY A 454 -1.98 8.33 25.52
N ALA A 455 -2.37 7.62 24.49
CA ALA A 455 -2.97 6.31 24.63
C ALA A 455 -1.86 5.29 24.90
N THR A 456 -1.93 4.66 26.07
CA THR A 456 -1.18 3.51 26.56
C THR A 456 0.31 3.64 26.90
N THR A 457 0.66 2.95 27.94
CA THR A 457 2.04 2.66 28.36
C THR A 457 2.42 1.20 28.20
N ASP A 458 1.49 0.27 28.35
CA ASP A 458 1.76 -1.17 28.34
C ASP A 458 1.38 -1.87 27.04
N GLY A 459 0.45 -1.29 26.25
CA GLY A 459 0.07 -1.74 24.90
C GLY A 459 0.88 -1.12 23.78
N ALA A 460 1.87 -0.29 24.09
CA ALA A 460 2.73 0.31 23.07
C ALA A 460 3.37 -0.75 22.15
N TRP A 461 3.35 -0.47 20.85
CA TRP A 461 3.82 -1.39 19.83
C TRP A 461 2.95 -2.65 19.61
N LEU A 462 1.69 -2.57 19.99
CA LEU A 462 0.63 -3.46 19.53
C LEU A 462 -0.23 -2.74 18.49
N LEU A 463 -1.10 -3.45 17.77
CA LEU A 463 -2.10 -2.89 16.89
C LEU A 463 -3.48 -3.46 17.22
N GLY A 464 -4.44 -2.57 17.48
CA GLY A 464 -5.85 -2.92 17.67
C GLY A 464 -6.25 -3.36 19.06
N GLU A 465 -5.39 -3.24 20.09
CA GLU A 465 -5.73 -3.70 21.43
C GLU A 465 -6.98 -3.03 22.03
N MET A 466 -7.30 -1.82 21.57
CA MET A 466 -8.49 -1.08 22.02
C MET A 466 -9.76 -1.41 21.24
N CYS A 467 -9.67 -2.12 20.11
CA CYS A 467 -10.86 -2.48 19.33
C CYS A 467 -11.56 -3.76 19.78
N GLY A 468 -10.99 -4.46 20.76
CA GLY A 468 -11.47 -5.76 21.28
C GLY A 468 -10.62 -6.96 20.83
N GLU A 469 -9.66 -6.75 19.93
CA GLU A 469 -8.76 -7.78 19.42
C GLU A 469 -7.38 -7.17 19.08
N THR A 470 -6.31 -7.70 19.66
CA THR A 470 -4.96 -7.34 19.25
C THR A 470 -4.61 -8.11 17.99
N MET A 471 -4.35 -7.41 16.91
CA MET A 471 -4.09 -8.01 15.61
C MET A 471 -2.62 -8.29 15.36
N ARG A 472 -1.73 -7.39 15.80
CA ARG A 472 -0.29 -7.44 15.51
C ARG A 472 0.54 -6.98 16.72
N SER A 473 1.81 -7.41 16.76
CA SER A 473 2.79 -6.93 17.74
C SER A 473 4.11 -6.60 17.07
N MET A 474 4.49 -5.34 17.05
CA MET A 474 5.78 -4.91 16.51
C MET A 474 6.94 -5.31 17.43
N SER A 475 6.69 -5.47 18.72
CA SER A 475 7.71 -5.91 19.69
C SER A 475 7.99 -7.42 19.62
N ASN A 476 6.99 -8.23 19.29
CA ASN A 476 7.09 -9.68 19.17
C ASN A 476 6.17 -10.22 18.07
N PRO A 477 6.53 -10.03 16.77
CA PRO A 477 5.68 -10.39 15.65
C PRO A 477 5.21 -11.84 15.65
N ASN A 478 6.07 -12.77 16.08
CA ASN A 478 5.74 -14.20 16.07
C ASN A 478 4.54 -14.57 16.96
N THR A 479 4.16 -13.72 17.93
CA THR A 479 2.94 -13.92 18.72
C THR A 479 1.69 -13.91 17.85
N TYR A 480 1.71 -13.17 16.75
CA TYR A 480 0.59 -12.99 15.82
C TYR A 480 0.90 -13.57 14.43
N ALA A 481 1.70 -14.63 14.38
CA ALA A 481 2.05 -15.34 13.14
C ALA A 481 2.69 -14.45 12.06
N GLN A 482 3.46 -13.44 12.48
CA GLN A 482 4.22 -12.57 11.59
C GLN A 482 5.73 -12.76 11.77
N PRO A 483 6.57 -12.55 10.73
CA PRO A 483 8.02 -12.74 10.82
C PRO A 483 8.74 -11.60 11.53
N ALA A 484 9.81 -11.93 12.26
CA ALA A 484 10.74 -10.96 12.83
C ALA A 484 11.97 -10.71 11.92
N PHE A 485 12.26 -11.60 10.97
CA PHE A 485 13.37 -11.52 10.03
C PHE A 485 13.10 -12.32 8.76
N VAL A 486 13.84 -12.05 7.69
CA VAL A 486 13.75 -12.76 6.42
C VAL A 486 14.13 -14.24 6.60
N GLY A 487 13.21 -15.14 6.22
CA GLY A 487 13.36 -16.58 6.42
C GLY A 487 12.92 -17.10 7.78
N ASP A 488 12.27 -16.26 8.62
CA ASP A 488 11.51 -16.73 9.77
C ASP A 488 10.42 -17.73 9.34
N VAL A 489 9.90 -18.50 10.29
CA VAL A 489 8.84 -19.49 10.02
C VAL A 489 7.59 -18.87 9.40
N PHE A 490 7.31 -17.61 9.68
CA PHE A 490 6.17 -16.88 9.14
C PHE A 490 6.52 -16.01 7.93
N TYR A 491 7.78 -15.97 7.50
CA TYR A 491 8.18 -15.16 6.35
C TYR A 491 7.59 -15.68 5.05
N GLY A 492 6.87 -14.81 4.32
CA GLY A 492 6.38 -15.07 2.97
C GLY A 492 7.39 -14.58 1.93
N ALA A 493 7.84 -15.49 1.05
CA ALA A 493 8.66 -15.09 -0.10
C ALA A 493 7.82 -14.31 -1.12
N ASN A 494 8.47 -13.50 -1.96
CA ASN A 494 7.81 -12.83 -3.08
C ASN A 494 7.19 -13.88 -4.02
N VAL A 495 5.93 -13.67 -4.38
CA VAL A 495 5.18 -14.58 -5.24
C VAL A 495 5.08 -14.05 -6.66
N LEU A 496 4.97 -14.96 -7.62
CA LEU A 496 4.85 -14.62 -9.04
C LEU A 496 3.48 -13.99 -9.35
N ASN A 497 2.42 -14.54 -8.75
CA ASN A 497 1.04 -14.11 -8.97
C ASN A 497 0.42 -13.62 -7.65
N PRO A 498 0.70 -12.39 -7.23
CA PRO A 498 0.10 -11.83 -6.03
C PRO A 498 -1.41 -11.66 -6.24
N GLY A 499 -2.17 -11.98 -5.20
CA GLY A 499 -3.61 -11.88 -5.19
C GLY A 499 -4.15 -12.11 -3.77
N ARG A 500 -5.45 -11.93 -3.59
CA ARG A 500 -6.08 -11.97 -2.26
C ARG A 500 -5.82 -13.26 -1.46
N TYR A 501 -5.73 -14.41 -2.12
CA TYR A 501 -5.55 -15.71 -1.41
C TYR A 501 -4.14 -15.96 -0.93
N ASN A 502 -3.18 -15.18 -1.37
CA ASN A 502 -1.83 -15.19 -0.85
C ASN A 502 -1.48 -13.83 -0.21
N ASP A 503 -2.51 -13.10 0.26
CA ASP A 503 -2.34 -11.81 0.90
C ASP A 503 -1.50 -10.87 0.03
N ASN A 504 -1.80 -10.82 -1.28
CA ASN A 504 -1.06 -10.06 -2.29
C ASN A 504 0.46 -10.29 -2.26
N GLY A 505 0.90 -11.47 -1.85
CA GLY A 505 2.30 -11.80 -1.61
C GLY A 505 2.73 -11.50 -0.17
N SER A 506 1.87 -11.79 0.81
CA SER A 506 2.13 -11.66 2.24
C SER A 506 2.31 -10.22 2.73
N VAL A 507 1.53 -9.28 2.19
CA VAL A 507 1.68 -7.85 2.53
C VAL A 507 1.39 -7.57 4.00
N HIS A 508 0.30 -8.13 4.58
CA HIS A 508 -0.06 -7.98 5.99
C HIS A 508 0.76 -8.90 6.92
N THR A 509 1.52 -9.82 6.36
CA THR A 509 2.40 -10.71 7.11
C THR A 509 3.80 -10.12 7.21
N ASN A 510 4.40 -9.76 6.07
CA ASN A 510 5.78 -9.27 5.99
C ASN A 510 5.95 -7.80 6.41
N ASN A 511 4.86 -7.04 6.56
CA ASN A 511 4.89 -5.66 7.08
C ASN A 511 5.58 -5.60 8.46
N SER A 512 5.47 -6.67 9.25
CA SER A 512 6.10 -6.78 10.56
C SER A 512 7.62 -6.65 10.54
N LEU A 513 8.27 -6.94 9.41
CA LEU A 513 9.72 -6.80 9.28
C LEU A 513 10.18 -5.36 9.51
N LEU A 514 9.52 -4.39 8.89
CA LEU A 514 9.80 -2.96 9.11
C LEU A 514 9.21 -2.46 10.43
N SER A 515 8.00 -2.90 10.79
CA SER A 515 7.38 -2.52 12.06
C SER A 515 8.24 -2.96 13.26
N HIS A 516 8.89 -4.13 13.16
CA HIS A 516 9.85 -4.60 14.17
C HIS A 516 11.14 -3.77 14.20
N ILE A 517 11.60 -3.24 13.06
CA ILE A 517 12.74 -2.31 13.01
C ILE A 517 12.39 -1.00 13.73
N ALA A 518 11.17 -0.45 13.55
CA ALA A 518 10.73 0.74 14.26
C ALA A 518 10.79 0.52 15.78
N TYR A 519 10.22 -0.60 16.27
CA TYR A 519 10.38 -0.98 17.67
C TYR A 519 11.85 -1.08 18.10
N GLY A 520 12.71 -1.64 17.26
CA GLY A 520 14.16 -1.76 17.49
C GLY A 520 14.86 -0.41 17.64
N LEU A 521 14.49 0.60 16.84
CA LEU A 521 14.98 1.97 16.92
C LEU A 521 14.57 2.63 18.24
N TYR A 522 13.30 2.51 18.60
CA TYR A 522 12.80 2.98 19.89
C TYR A 522 13.55 2.35 21.07
N LYS A 523 13.76 1.03 21.05
CA LYS A 523 14.52 0.31 22.06
C LYS A 523 16.00 0.71 22.10
N SER A 524 16.54 1.21 21.02
CA SER A 524 17.91 1.73 20.94
C SER A 524 18.05 3.16 21.48
N GLY A 525 16.97 3.77 21.95
CA GLY A 525 16.94 5.07 22.60
C GLY A 525 16.49 6.24 21.69
N MET A 526 15.99 5.96 20.49
CA MET A 526 15.32 6.98 19.67
C MET A 526 14.04 7.41 20.39
N SER A 527 13.82 8.69 20.54
CA SER A 527 12.59 9.20 21.12
C SER A 527 11.43 9.09 20.14
N LEU A 528 10.20 9.01 20.64
CA LEU A 528 9.00 8.96 19.82
C LEU A 528 8.89 10.16 18.85
N ALA A 529 9.37 11.34 19.24
CA ALA A 529 9.39 12.52 18.38
C ALA A 529 10.44 12.39 17.26
N GLU A 530 11.56 11.74 17.50
CA GLU A 530 12.57 11.45 16.48
C GLU A 530 12.07 10.38 15.51
N GLU A 531 11.46 9.30 16.03
CA GLU A 531 10.83 8.27 15.20
C GLU A 531 9.74 8.86 14.29
N SER A 532 8.87 9.68 14.86
CA SER A 532 7.83 10.39 14.13
C SER A 532 8.39 11.13 12.90
N ARG A 533 9.46 11.90 13.08
CA ARG A 533 10.10 12.62 11.96
C ARG A 533 10.82 11.68 10.99
N LEU A 534 11.53 10.67 11.51
CA LEU A 534 12.26 9.72 10.69
C LEU A 534 11.33 8.97 9.72
N TRP A 535 10.28 8.37 10.25
CA TRP A 535 9.36 7.58 9.45
C TRP A 535 8.50 8.45 8.53
N PHE A 536 7.98 9.59 9.02
CA PHE A 536 7.22 10.51 8.20
C PHE A 536 8.02 11.02 6.99
N THR A 537 9.21 11.56 7.22
CA THR A 537 10.05 12.06 6.11
C THR A 537 10.39 10.93 5.12
N SER A 538 10.54 9.69 5.58
CA SER A 538 10.81 8.57 4.67
C SER A 538 9.61 8.20 3.80
N ILE A 539 8.35 8.46 4.24
CA ILE A 539 7.14 8.33 3.39
C ILE A 539 7.26 9.24 2.17
N GLU A 540 7.74 10.47 2.34
CA GLU A 540 7.92 11.43 1.24
C GLU A 540 8.99 10.99 0.23
N LEU A 541 9.83 10.02 0.57
CA LEU A 541 10.94 9.55 -0.26
C LEU A 541 10.65 8.23 -0.99
N ILE A 542 9.76 7.38 -0.46
CA ILE A 542 9.43 6.10 -1.11
C ILE A 542 8.68 6.29 -2.42
N THR A 543 8.81 5.32 -3.31
CA THR A 543 8.24 5.32 -4.67
C THR A 543 7.30 4.13 -4.87
N PRO A 544 6.48 4.08 -5.93
CA PRO A 544 5.55 2.97 -6.19
C PRO A 544 6.18 1.58 -6.34
N LEU A 545 7.49 1.51 -6.56
CA LEU A 545 8.24 0.26 -6.71
C LEU A 545 9.31 0.06 -5.63
N SER A 546 9.33 0.89 -4.59
CA SER A 546 10.31 0.76 -3.51
C SER A 546 10.27 -0.64 -2.89
N ASP A 547 11.46 -1.20 -2.73
CA ASP A 547 11.72 -2.42 -1.96
C ASP A 547 12.37 -2.08 -0.61
N TYR A 548 12.79 -3.07 0.15
CA TYR A 548 13.40 -2.84 1.47
C TYR A 548 14.79 -2.16 1.39
N ASP A 549 15.56 -2.36 0.32
CA ASP A 549 16.82 -1.63 0.12
C ASP A 549 16.55 -0.14 -0.12
N ASP A 550 15.50 0.19 -0.88
CA ASP A 550 15.07 1.58 -1.07
C ASP A 550 14.59 2.22 0.24
N VAL A 551 13.80 1.51 1.04
CA VAL A 551 13.35 2.00 2.36
C VAL A 551 14.55 2.25 3.27
N TYR A 552 15.53 1.37 3.29
CA TYR A 552 16.79 1.57 4.02
C TYR A 552 17.47 2.88 3.61
N ALA A 553 17.64 3.12 2.31
CA ALA A 553 18.23 4.35 1.78
C ALA A 553 17.39 5.59 2.14
N CYS A 554 16.06 5.49 2.02
CA CYS A 554 15.13 6.55 2.40
C CYS A 554 15.21 6.89 3.90
N LEU A 555 15.36 5.89 4.77
CA LEU A 555 15.53 6.12 6.21
C LEU A 555 16.87 6.81 6.53
N LEU A 556 17.97 6.44 5.86
CA LEU A 556 19.24 7.13 6.01
C LEU A 556 19.18 8.57 5.48
N PHE A 557 18.42 8.79 4.39
CA PHE A 557 18.17 10.13 3.88
C PHE A 557 17.34 10.94 4.86
N SER A 558 16.23 10.38 5.34
CA SER A 558 15.39 10.98 6.36
C SER A 558 16.17 11.32 7.63
N ALA A 559 17.05 10.42 8.08
CA ALA A 559 17.93 10.66 9.23
C ALA A 559 18.82 11.89 9.01
N ARG A 560 19.36 12.06 7.80
CA ARG A 560 20.16 13.25 7.45
C ARG A 560 19.35 14.53 7.46
N ILE A 561 18.18 14.56 6.82
CA ILE A 561 17.26 15.72 6.78
C ILE A 561 16.90 16.14 8.20
N ASN A 562 16.62 15.20 9.08
CA ASN A 562 16.15 15.42 10.44
C ASN A 562 17.26 15.58 11.49
N GLY A 563 18.55 15.57 11.09
CA GLY A 563 19.68 15.65 12.03
C GLY A 563 19.76 14.44 12.97
N LEU A 564 19.38 13.26 12.48
CA LEU A 564 19.34 11.98 13.21
C LEU A 564 20.43 11.00 12.77
N GLU A 565 21.51 11.48 12.14
CA GLU A 565 22.60 10.67 11.59
C GLU A 565 23.30 9.82 12.66
N GLN A 566 23.19 10.16 13.94
CA GLN A 566 23.71 9.33 15.06
C GLN A 566 23.03 7.95 15.12
N TYR A 567 21.89 7.75 14.48
CA TYR A 567 21.20 6.45 14.42
C TYR A 567 21.50 5.64 13.15
N ALA A 568 22.31 6.17 12.21
CA ALA A 568 22.60 5.50 10.93
C ALA A 568 23.16 4.08 11.11
N ASP A 569 24.12 3.91 12.04
CA ASP A 569 24.66 2.58 12.34
C ASP A 569 23.61 1.66 12.96
N THR A 570 22.70 2.19 13.77
CA THR A 570 21.60 1.42 14.36
C THR A 570 20.62 0.97 13.28
N ILE A 571 20.22 1.85 12.36
CA ILE A 571 19.37 1.52 11.21
C ILE A 571 20.04 0.40 10.40
N THR A 572 21.31 0.56 10.03
CA THR A 572 22.08 -0.44 9.26
C THR A 572 22.11 -1.78 9.97
N ARG A 573 22.38 -1.79 11.26
CA ARG A 573 22.42 -3.01 12.07
C ARG A 573 21.06 -3.73 12.09
N LEU A 574 19.97 -3.00 12.34
CA LEU A 574 18.63 -3.58 12.42
C LEU A 574 18.18 -4.16 11.06
N PHE A 575 18.42 -3.46 9.96
CA PHE A 575 18.13 -3.99 8.61
C PHE A 575 18.97 -5.22 8.29
N THR A 576 20.25 -5.25 8.70
CA THR A 576 21.12 -6.41 8.52
C THR A 576 20.66 -7.60 9.36
N GLU A 577 20.30 -7.37 10.63
CA GLU A 577 19.79 -8.40 11.54
C GLU A 577 18.45 -8.97 11.06
N ALA A 578 17.60 -8.12 10.49
CA ALA A 578 16.34 -8.56 9.88
C ALA A 578 16.52 -9.25 8.51
N GLY A 579 17.73 -9.20 7.92
CA GLY A 579 18.02 -9.81 6.61
C GLY A 579 17.38 -9.07 5.43
N LEU A 580 17.09 -7.78 5.57
CA LEU A 580 16.39 -7.00 4.56
C LEU A 580 17.30 -6.41 3.48
N LEU A 581 18.61 -6.43 3.65
CA LEU A 581 19.54 -5.88 2.68
C LEU A 581 20.02 -6.94 1.67
N GLY A 582 20.01 -6.58 0.39
CA GLY A 582 20.52 -7.40 -0.70
C GLY A 582 19.53 -8.51 -1.15
N ASN A 583 20.06 -9.66 -1.51
CA ASN A 583 19.24 -10.77 -2.05
C ASN A 583 18.50 -11.53 -0.95
N ARG A 584 17.23 -11.18 -0.77
CA ARG A 584 16.37 -11.74 0.27
C ARG A 584 16.02 -13.21 0.04
N GLU A 585 15.96 -13.69 -1.20
CA GLU A 585 15.79 -15.13 -1.47
C GLU A 585 16.97 -15.93 -0.93
N GLN A 586 18.21 -15.49 -1.18
CA GLN A 586 19.40 -16.14 -0.64
C GLN A 586 19.44 -16.06 0.87
N THR A 587 19.06 -14.92 1.45
CA THR A 587 18.97 -14.73 2.91
C THR A 587 17.93 -15.67 3.52
N ALA A 588 16.74 -15.79 2.94
CA ALA A 588 15.69 -16.71 3.38
C ALA A 588 16.16 -18.18 3.28
N TYR A 589 16.87 -18.53 2.22
CA TYR A 589 17.47 -19.86 2.05
C TYR A 589 18.55 -20.17 3.07
N ALA A 590 19.33 -19.18 3.47
CA ALA A 590 20.39 -19.35 4.45
C ALA A 590 19.89 -19.24 5.92
N ALA A 591 18.68 -18.75 6.14
CA ALA A 591 18.13 -18.53 7.47
C ALA A 591 18.06 -19.85 8.25
N ALA A 592 18.38 -19.77 9.53
CA ALA A 592 18.30 -20.88 10.46
C ALA A 592 17.72 -20.37 11.80
N ARG A 593 16.93 -21.22 12.45
CA ARG A 593 16.37 -20.93 13.78
C ARG A 593 16.54 -22.16 14.65
N ALA A 594 17.02 -21.97 15.88
CA ALA A 594 17.15 -23.04 16.85
C ALA A 594 15.81 -23.73 17.11
N GLY A 595 15.80 -25.05 17.11
CA GLY A 595 14.58 -25.84 17.26
C GLY A 595 13.77 -26.00 15.97
N CYS A 596 14.21 -25.47 14.85
CA CYS A 596 13.55 -25.57 13.56
C CYS A 596 14.39 -26.35 12.54
N GLY A 597 13.71 -27.03 11.61
CA GLY A 597 14.27 -27.57 10.38
C GLY A 597 13.65 -26.91 9.15
N ARG A 598 14.26 -27.08 7.99
CA ARG A 598 13.80 -26.51 6.73
C ARG A 598 13.06 -27.57 5.91
N VAL A 599 12.00 -27.16 5.25
CA VAL A 599 11.33 -27.96 4.19
C VAL A 599 11.54 -27.25 2.88
N GLU A 600 11.95 -27.99 1.83
CA GLU A 600 12.32 -27.42 0.55
C GLU A 600 11.91 -28.34 -0.61
N PHE A 601 11.23 -27.79 -1.60
CA PHE A 601 10.85 -28.49 -2.81
C PHE A 601 10.47 -27.55 -3.97
N SER A 602 10.47 -28.07 -5.20
CA SER A 602 9.92 -27.40 -6.37
C SER A 602 8.43 -27.69 -6.48
N VAL A 603 7.67 -26.75 -7.02
CA VAL A 603 6.23 -26.88 -7.26
C VAL A 603 5.85 -26.53 -8.71
N SER A 604 6.79 -26.62 -9.64
CA SER A 604 6.53 -26.28 -11.05
C SER A 604 5.38 -27.07 -11.64
N ASP A 605 5.31 -28.38 -11.35
CA ASP A 605 4.25 -29.25 -11.84
C ASP A 605 2.92 -28.98 -11.11
N ALA A 606 2.98 -28.63 -9.82
CA ALA A 606 1.80 -28.24 -9.04
C ALA A 606 1.19 -26.95 -9.58
N LEU A 607 2.00 -25.93 -9.83
CA LEU A 607 1.55 -24.67 -10.43
C LEU A 607 0.94 -24.87 -11.82
N ALA A 608 1.53 -25.75 -12.64
CA ALA A 608 0.99 -26.09 -13.96
C ALA A 608 -0.39 -26.78 -13.88
N GLN A 609 -0.72 -27.38 -12.74
CA GLN A 609 -2.01 -28.00 -12.45
C GLN A 609 -2.98 -27.04 -11.73
N GLY A 610 -2.58 -25.79 -11.46
CA GLY A 610 -3.39 -24.76 -10.85
C GLY A 610 -3.34 -24.72 -9.31
N TYR A 611 -2.34 -25.33 -8.69
CA TYR A 611 -2.16 -25.22 -7.24
C TYR A 611 -1.39 -23.94 -6.88
N ASP A 612 -1.98 -23.09 -6.04
CA ASP A 612 -1.47 -21.74 -5.78
C ASP A 612 -0.60 -21.67 -4.53
N PHE A 613 -0.81 -22.57 -3.57
CA PHE A 613 -0.08 -22.56 -2.31
C PHE A 613 -0.06 -23.95 -1.62
N VAL A 614 0.77 -24.03 -0.58
CA VAL A 614 0.90 -25.20 0.27
C VAL A 614 0.44 -24.84 1.68
N SER A 615 -0.59 -25.49 2.16
CA SER A 615 -1.03 -25.40 3.55
C SER A 615 -0.31 -26.42 4.42
N VAL A 616 0.13 -25.98 5.58
CA VAL A 616 0.90 -26.76 6.53
C VAL A 616 0.06 -27.03 7.77
N TYR A 617 -0.05 -28.29 8.17
CA TYR A 617 -0.81 -28.73 9.33
C TYR A 617 0.05 -29.55 10.30
N THR A 618 -0.15 -29.37 11.60
CA THR A 618 0.26 -30.34 12.61
C THR A 618 -0.87 -31.32 12.88
N THR A 619 -0.55 -32.49 13.42
CA THR A 619 -1.56 -33.45 13.88
C THR A 619 -2.10 -33.04 15.25
N GLY A 620 -3.41 -32.85 15.36
CA GLY A 620 -4.09 -32.70 16.66
C GLY A 620 -4.10 -34.00 17.45
N GLN A 621 -4.39 -33.91 18.75
CA GLN A 621 -4.46 -35.10 19.65
C GLN A 621 -5.55 -36.11 19.26
N ASP A 622 -6.56 -35.67 18.54
CA ASP A 622 -7.68 -36.44 18.00
C ASP A 622 -7.42 -36.98 16.58
N GLY A 623 -6.22 -36.77 16.04
CA GLY A 623 -5.87 -37.12 14.66
C GLY A 623 -6.35 -36.09 13.61
N SER A 624 -7.01 -35.01 14.03
CA SER A 624 -7.37 -33.91 13.13
C SER A 624 -6.14 -33.10 12.72
N GLY A 625 -6.18 -32.48 11.55
CA GLY A 625 -5.17 -31.50 11.15
C GLY A 625 -5.41 -30.19 11.88
N VAL A 626 -4.37 -29.67 12.51
CA VAL A 626 -4.37 -28.31 13.06
C VAL A 626 -3.59 -27.43 12.12
N TYR A 627 -4.27 -26.47 11.47
CA TYR A 627 -3.63 -25.51 10.58
C TYR A 627 -2.54 -24.70 11.27
N GLN A 628 -1.42 -24.52 10.60
CA GLN A 628 -0.28 -23.76 11.11
C GLN A 628 -0.03 -22.51 10.24
N LEU A 629 0.16 -22.70 8.94
CA LEU A 629 0.46 -21.62 8.00
C LEU A 629 0.18 -22.06 6.55
N SER A 630 0.03 -21.08 5.66
CA SER A 630 0.09 -21.29 4.22
C SER A 630 1.37 -20.70 3.66
N VAL A 631 1.97 -21.39 2.71
CA VAL A 631 3.19 -20.97 2.03
C VAL A 631 2.93 -20.90 0.54
N CYS A 632 3.20 -19.75 -0.06
CA CYS A 632 3.15 -19.56 -1.50
C CYS A 632 4.49 -19.89 -2.14
N PRO A 633 4.51 -20.45 -3.37
CA PRO A 633 5.75 -20.61 -4.13
C PRO A 633 6.39 -19.24 -4.43
N ASP A 634 7.71 -19.21 -4.40
CA ASP A 634 8.47 -18.05 -4.85
C ASP A 634 8.39 -17.86 -6.38
N VAL A 635 9.00 -16.79 -6.88
CA VAL A 635 9.03 -16.47 -8.32
C VAL A 635 9.74 -17.55 -9.19
N ASN A 636 10.49 -18.44 -8.57
CA ASN A 636 11.17 -19.57 -9.22
C ASN A 636 10.40 -20.88 -9.06
N ALA A 637 9.13 -20.83 -8.67
CA ALA A 637 8.29 -22.01 -8.39
C ALA A 637 8.90 -22.94 -7.31
N ARG A 638 9.56 -22.36 -6.31
CA ARG A 638 10.12 -23.11 -5.17
C ARG A 638 9.38 -22.75 -3.90
N VAL A 639 9.31 -23.71 -3.00
CA VAL A 639 8.82 -23.57 -1.64
C VAL A 639 9.98 -23.87 -0.70
N SER A 640 10.33 -22.95 0.17
CA SER A 640 11.34 -23.10 1.20
C SER A 640 10.92 -22.35 2.44
N PHE A 641 10.75 -23.05 3.56
CA PHE A 641 10.33 -22.47 4.82
C PHE A 641 10.86 -23.25 6.02
N LEU A 642 10.93 -22.59 7.16
CA LEU A 642 11.30 -23.18 8.44
C LEU A 642 10.06 -23.64 9.19
N LEU A 643 10.16 -24.82 9.82
CA LEU A 643 9.16 -25.31 10.77
C LEU A 643 9.84 -25.76 12.06
N PRO A 644 9.22 -25.59 13.22
CA PRO A 644 9.65 -26.25 14.44
C PRO A 644 9.81 -27.76 14.23
N ALA A 645 10.74 -28.38 14.94
CA ALA A 645 10.88 -29.84 14.87
C ALA A 645 9.57 -30.55 15.23
N GLY A 646 9.07 -31.40 14.35
CA GLY A 646 7.75 -32.02 14.49
C GLY A 646 7.31 -32.78 13.26
N GLN A 647 6.06 -33.23 13.29
CA GLN A 647 5.40 -33.92 12.18
C GLN A 647 4.34 -33.00 11.56
N TYR A 648 4.37 -32.87 10.24
CA TYR A 648 3.51 -31.98 9.48
C TYR A 648 2.88 -32.67 8.29
N MET A 649 1.63 -32.33 8.03
CA MET A 649 0.99 -32.62 6.73
C MET A 649 1.17 -31.40 5.83
N LEU A 650 1.55 -31.61 4.58
CA LEU A 650 1.59 -30.58 3.55
C LEU A 650 0.48 -30.88 2.56
N VAL A 651 -0.34 -29.89 2.30
CA VAL A 651 -1.51 -30.00 1.44
C VAL A 651 -1.43 -28.96 0.35
N TYR A 652 -1.41 -29.40 -0.90
CA TYR A 652 -1.57 -28.49 -2.01
C TYR A 652 -2.99 -27.93 -2.04
N ALA A 653 -3.11 -26.63 -2.21
CA ALA A 653 -4.38 -25.96 -2.20
C ALA A 653 -4.50 -24.95 -3.35
N HIS A 654 -5.72 -24.70 -3.73
CA HIS A 654 -6.14 -23.75 -4.73
C HIS A 654 -7.41 -23.07 -4.25
N VAL A 655 -7.56 -21.79 -4.53
CA VAL A 655 -8.78 -21.06 -4.18
C VAL A 655 -9.76 -21.10 -5.36
N THR A 656 -10.96 -21.54 -5.09
CA THR A 656 -12.08 -21.50 -6.03
C THR A 656 -13.12 -20.47 -5.58
N GLN A 657 -14.09 -20.20 -6.44
CA GLN A 657 -15.25 -19.36 -6.08
C GLN A 657 -16.07 -19.90 -4.90
N GLU A 658 -15.98 -21.23 -4.61
CA GLU A 658 -16.66 -21.87 -3.50
C GLU A 658 -15.81 -21.92 -2.22
N GLY A 659 -14.58 -21.39 -2.26
CA GLY A 659 -13.60 -21.41 -1.17
C GLY A 659 -12.37 -22.24 -1.46
N LEU A 660 -11.65 -22.63 -0.42
CA LEU A 660 -10.45 -23.45 -0.51
C LEU A 660 -10.77 -24.84 -1.04
N ALA A 661 -10.21 -25.19 -2.20
CA ALA A 661 -10.16 -26.56 -2.69
C ALA A 661 -8.81 -27.19 -2.33
N TYR A 662 -8.84 -28.29 -1.59
CA TYR A 662 -7.65 -29.06 -1.25
C TYR A 662 -7.50 -30.21 -2.23
N TYR A 663 -6.33 -30.33 -2.86
CA TYR A 663 -6.12 -31.30 -3.94
C TYR A 663 -5.28 -32.49 -3.53
N GLY A 664 -4.93 -32.61 -2.29
CA GLY A 664 -4.24 -33.78 -1.82
C GLY A 664 -2.93 -33.45 -1.12
N TYR A 665 -2.39 -34.50 -0.56
CA TYR A 665 -1.18 -34.46 0.24
C TYR A 665 0.04 -34.55 -0.67
N HIS A 666 1.13 -33.94 -0.26
CA HIS A 666 2.38 -34.06 -0.98
C HIS A 666 2.82 -35.53 -1.04
N PRO A 667 3.01 -36.14 -2.22
CA PRO A 667 3.03 -37.60 -2.36
C PRO A 667 4.36 -38.29 -2.05
N THR A 668 5.45 -37.54 -1.87
CA THR A 668 6.79 -38.16 -1.76
C THR A 668 7.57 -37.63 -0.58
N GLY A 669 8.28 -38.52 0.11
CA GLY A 669 9.08 -38.18 1.30
C GLY A 669 8.32 -38.30 2.62
N TRP A 670 7.14 -38.87 2.64
CA TRP A 670 6.24 -38.95 3.77
C TRP A 670 6.33 -40.29 4.49
N ALA A 671 6.44 -40.29 5.81
CA ALA A 671 6.21 -41.48 6.57
C ALA A 671 4.71 -41.72 6.69
N SER A 672 4.23 -42.91 6.34
CA SER A 672 2.82 -43.25 6.55
C SER A 672 2.51 -43.29 8.03
N GLY A 673 1.56 -42.47 8.49
CA GLY A 673 1.02 -42.49 9.84
C GLY A 673 0.14 -43.73 10.06
N THR A 674 -0.17 -44.02 11.30
CA THR A 674 -1.07 -45.14 11.69
C THR A 674 -2.51 -44.94 11.24
N ASP A 675 -2.88 -43.73 10.85
CA ASP A 675 -4.17 -43.28 10.33
C ASP A 675 -4.25 -43.31 8.79
N GLY A 676 -3.16 -43.71 8.11
CA GLY A 676 -3.07 -43.73 6.64
C GLY A 676 -2.76 -42.36 6.00
N LEU A 677 -2.56 -41.30 6.80
CA LEU A 677 -2.10 -40.02 6.33
C LEU A 677 -0.58 -40.00 6.19
N ALA A 678 -0.09 -39.19 5.25
CA ALA A 678 1.34 -39.00 5.03
C ALA A 678 1.86 -37.77 5.78
N TYR A 679 2.98 -37.88 6.45
CA TYR A 679 3.58 -36.83 7.24
C TYR A 679 5.03 -36.53 6.84
N VAL A 680 5.38 -35.26 6.87
CA VAL A 680 6.78 -34.81 6.76
C VAL A 680 7.36 -34.68 8.16
N GLN A 681 8.44 -35.39 8.43
CA GLN A 681 9.18 -35.28 9.68
C GLN A 681 10.22 -34.15 9.55
N VAL A 682 10.06 -33.08 10.33
CA VAL A 682 11.02 -31.99 10.42
C VAL A 682 11.88 -32.18 11.66
N THR A 683 13.19 -32.11 11.48
CA THR A 683 14.20 -32.28 12.52
C THR A 683 15.03 -31.01 12.67
N ASP A 684 15.33 -30.61 13.90
CA ASP A 684 16.13 -29.41 14.20
C ASP A 684 17.45 -29.39 13.43
N GLY A 685 17.74 -28.28 12.78
CA GLY A 685 18.97 -28.02 12.00
C GLY A 685 19.08 -28.81 10.69
N GLN A 686 18.05 -29.57 10.29
CA GLN A 686 18.09 -30.38 9.07
C GLN A 686 17.17 -29.81 7.97
N THR A 687 17.56 -30.00 6.72
CA THR A 687 16.71 -29.70 5.56
C THR A 687 16.06 -30.99 5.05
N VAL A 688 14.75 -30.97 4.91
CA VAL A 688 13.96 -32.02 4.29
C VAL A 688 13.70 -31.61 2.84
N TYR A 689 14.23 -32.37 1.90
CA TYR A 689 13.97 -32.17 0.48
C TYR A 689 12.82 -33.06 0.03
N LEU A 690 11.80 -32.46 -0.54
CA LEU A 690 10.68 -33.19 -1.11
C LEU A 690 10.71 -33.08 -2.65
N ASN A 691 10.14 -34.08 -3.33
CA ASN A 691 9.97 -34.00 -4.77
C ASN A 691 8.67 -33.26 -5.10
N ASP A 692 8.64 -32.62 -6.28
CA ASP A 692 7.39 -32.10 -6.83
C ASP A 692 6.37 -33.22 -7.05
N ILE A 693 5.10 -32.86 -7.18
CA ILE A 693 4.08 -33.82 -7.59
C ILE A 693 4.38 -34.30 -9.02
N SER A 694 4.44 -35.58 -9.20
CA SER A 694 4.62 -36.22 -10.52
C SER A 694 3.28 -36.63 -11.11
#